data_22776fbfbcfea6f4104ff0ac94d446a8
#
_entry.id   22776fbfbcfea6f4104ff0ac94d446a8
#
_cell.length_a   1.000
_cell.length_b   1.000
_cell.length_c   1.000
_cell.angle_alpha   90.00
_cell.angle_beta   90.00
_cell.angle_gamma   90.00
#
_symmetry.space_group_name_H-M   'P 1'
#
loop_
_entity.id
_entity.type
_entity.pdbx_description
1 polymer ?
#
loop_
_entity_poly.entity_id
_entity_poly.type
_entity_poly.pdbx_seq_one_letter_code
_entity_poly.pdbx_strand_id
1 'polypeptide(L)'
;MRTFSLVRIAFLGVFFSASSPAISQLEEDFSDGDFLQNPTWVGDVSHFIVNGAGQLQLMAPQAGSSILSVAVDIPDSAVWLLDIRLEFAPSASNLLRIYLMADRPELLQANGYYLEIGENGNADAIRLFRQTGAVRTLLSSGTPGLVAFEPVAVRLRVRRNTAGLWSVEARTSSSPFSAEGSAVDLTYSPGTGRYFGFYCLYTATRRDRFFFDNIRISPDIPDTEPPVLLSAGATSDGQAVVLQFNEELDSLSALEPAHYAVVGQPPVLEVFFDGHTERVRLQLARPLSTGTYEVQTQQIADLAGNVSGLQSVSFSFLRTEAAGEFDVLINEIMADPTPSVGLPEVEWLELYNRSARIIDLSTLFLSDGGPPRRLPSAMLYPDSFVVLTTAAGAVALSPFTPSALAMPAFPSLNNTGDTLILTDSAGRVVDYVYYADAWHENSAKRNGGWSLERINPNLPCLERENWVSCPVLPGGTPGRANASLRQTPDTLPPRLVEAFPLADERLELRFSEGLDRSVATDLSAYRLSPTLPLDSAILVPANRRTVVLLLKEPLQPGVVYRLWATDIIRDCSGNALISSDTVPLGLPQVPEPSDVVVNEVLFNPEPFGVDFVEIYNRSDKIFNLADFYIANFYDGAAVRNIGVKRLFFPHEYLVFTPNSEDIHKRFPVARPENLIVLTLPSLPDDAGNVTLFWSKENERVTVDSFVYFDRYHHPLLTSAQREGVSLERIRADGPTNAPSNWTSAARTPGGNGTPTRPNSQRLPAFPSSGELLQLSSLRLSPDGDGYEDFLDIHLRPPTPGYVGTVIIYDSEGLPMRYLVRQQLLPTESSWRWDGDTEEGTLARPGIYVLWVELFSPSGEVLRERRPIALVRRF
;
A
#
# COMPACT_ATOMS: atom_id res chain seq x y z
N MET A 1 26.10 -13.11 25.94
CA MET A 1 26.53 -14.50 25.69
C MET A 1 25.56 -15.44 26.38
N ARG A 2 24.57 -15.92 25.69
CA ARG A 2 23.83 -17.17 25.91
C ARG A 2 23.32 -17.58 24.53
N THR A 3 23.95 -18.55 23.97
CA THR A 3 23.64 -19.22 22.72
C THR A 3 22.32 -19.95 22.86
N PHE A 4 21.30 -19.52 22.12
CA PHE A 4 20.11 -20.34 21.85
C PHE A 4 20.33 -21.13 20.57
N SER A 5 20.53 -22.43 20.76
CA SER A 5 20.63 -23.43 19.68
C SER A 5 19.28 -23.58 19.02
N LEU A 6 19.19 -23.29 17.73
CA LEU A 6 18.03 -23.62 16.88
C LEU A 6 17.97 -25.15 16.72
N VAL A 7 16.98 -25.76 17.37
CA VAL A 7 16.60 -27.15 17.09
C VAL A 7 15.80 -27.16 15.78
N ARG A 8 16.42 -27.61 14.70
CA ARG A 8 15.72 -28.06 13.50
C ARG A 8 14.94 -29.33 13.88
N ILE A 9 13.61 -29.23 14.01
CA ILE A 9 12.75 -30.40 14.02
C ILE A 9 12.57 -30.82 12.57
N ALA A 10 13.44 -31.78 12.12
CA ALA A 10 13.18 -32.56 10.96
C ALA A 10 12.01 -33.51 11.34
N PHE A 11 10.89 -33.40 10.64
CA PHE A 11 9.86 -34.43 10.66
C PHE A 11 10.44 -35.71 10.07
N LEU A 12 11.06 -36.54 10.91
CA LEU A 12 11.33 -37.93 10.61
C LEU A 12 10.03 -38.67 10.96
N GLY A 13 9.24 -38.94 9.93
CA GLY A 13 8.10 -39.85 10.06
C GLY A 13 8.60 -41.23 10.50
N VAL A 14 8.56 -41.51 11.77
CA VAL A 14 8.65 -42.86 12.26
C VAL A 14 7.27 -43.46 12.11
N PHE A 15 7.06 -44.15 10.99
CA PHE A 15 5.97 -45.14 10.86
C PHE A 15 6.19 -46.24 11.88
N PHE A 16 5.58 -46.14 13.06
CA PHE A 16 5.28 -47.33 13.85
C PHE A 16 4.04 -47.96 13.23
N SER A 17 4.24 -48.88 12.30
CA SER A 17 3.23 -49.85 11.92
C SER A 17 3.06 -50.82 13.09
N ALA A 18 2.15 -50.52 14.00
CA ALA A 18 1.50 -51.54 14.82
C ALA A 18 0.32 -52.03 14.00
N SER A 19 0.59 -52.78 12.94
CA SER A 19 -0.41 -53.57 12.26
C SER A 19 -0.54 -54.87 13.00
N SER A 20 -1.61 -55.05 13.77
CA SER A 20 -2.26 -56.34 13.74
C SER A 20 -2.89 -56.47 12.36
N PRO A 21 -2.50 -57.43 11.51
CA PRO A 21 -3.14 -57.59 10.22
C PRO A 21 -4.47 -58.30 10.45
N ALA A 22 -5.55 -57.55 10.51
CA ALA A 22 -6.82 -58.11 10.05
C ALA A 22 -6.66 -58.26 8.54
N ILE A 23 -6.28 -59.46 8.06
CA ILE A 23 -6.11 -59.70 6.63
C ILE A 23 -7.50 -59.54 6.01
N SER A 24 -7.78 -58.38 5.40
CA SER A 24 -8.95 -58.19 4.58
C SER A 24 -8.86 -59.18 3.43
N GLN A 25 -9.91 -59.98 3.21
CA GLN A 25 -9.98 -60.95 2.10
C GLN A 25 -10.37 -60.24 0.80
N LEU A 26 -11.04 -59.10 0.91
CA LEU A 26 -11.33 -58.16 -0.16
C LEU A 26 -11.39 -56.75 0.45
N GLU A 27 -10.71 -55.81 -0.16
CA GLU A 27 -10.81 -54.38 0.15
C GLU A 27 -10.80 -53.64 -1.18
N GLU A 28 -11.86 -52.85 -1.44
CA GLU A 28 -12.04 -52.16 -2.69
C GLU A 28 -12.81 -50.84 -2.46
N ASP A 29 -12.15 -49.72 -2.67
CA ASP A 29 -12.68 -48.37 -2.56
C ASP A 29 -12.66 -47.59 -3.89
N PHE A 30 -12.22 -48.28 -4.96
CA PHE A 30 -12.13 -47.72 -6.32
C PHE A 30 -11.33 -46.41 -6.45
N SER A 31 -10.51 -46.07 -5.46
CA SER A 31 -9.73 -44.82 -5.43
C SER A 31 -8.61 -44.81 -6.47
N ASP A 32 -8.16 -45.95 -6.93
CA ASP A 32 -7.17 -46.14 -8.01
C ASP A 32 -7.77 -45.93 -9.41
N GLY A 33 -9.12 -45.84 -9.52
CA GLY A 33 -9.85 -45.63 -10.77
C GLY A 33 -10.03 -46.89 -11.60
N ASP A 34 -9.74 -48.09 -11.06
CA ASP A 34 -9.81 -49.38 -11.75
C ASP A 34 -10.61 -50.43 -10.95
N PHE A 35 -11.20 -51.41 -11.61
CA PHE A 35 -11.83 -52.57 -11.00
C PHE A 35 -11.52 -53.86 -11.82
N LEU A 36 -10.61 -53.75 -12.80
CA LEU A 36 -10.23 -54.88 -13.66
C LEU A 36 -8.92 -55.52 -13.19
N GLN A 37 -8.18 -54.85 -12.30
CA GLN A 37 -6.93 -55.34 -11.72
C GLN A 37 -6.94 -55.10 -10.20
N ASN A 38 -6.51 -56.09 -9.43
CA ASN A 38 -6.27 -56.02 -7.97
C ASN A 38 -7.42 -55.44 -7.09
N PRO A 39 -8.62 -56.08 -7.10
CA PRO A 39 -8.98 -57.39 -7.61
C PRO A 39 -9.57 -57.33 -9.03
N THR A 40 -9.53 -58.47 -9.73
CA THR A 40 -10.12 -58.60 -11.07
C THR A 40 -11.59 -58.94 -10.94
N TRP A 41 -12.46 -58.03 -11.31
CA TRP A 41 -13.90 -58.25 -11.43
C TRP A 41 -14.24 -58.83 -12.80
N VAL A 42 -15.22 -59.71 -12.84
CA VAL A 42 -15.67 -60.43 -14.04
C VAL A 42 -17.20 -60.32 -14.21
N GLY A 43 -17.66 -60.45 -15.44
CA GLY A 43 -19.08 -60.32 -15.81
C GLY A 43 -19.32 -59.28 -16.88
N ASP A 44 -20.34 -58.46 -16.75
CA ASP A 44 -20.68 -57.42 -17.71
C ASP A 44 -19.82 -56.16 -17.49
N VAL A 45 -18.50 -56.33 -17.47
CA VAL A 45 -17.54 -55.28 -17.15
C VAL A 45 -17.69 -53.98 -17.99
N SER A 46 -18.12 -54.11 -19.25
CA SER A 46 -18.38 -52.97 -20.11
C SER A 46 -19.61 -52.14 -19.71
N HIS A 47 -20.41 -52.62 -18.75
CA HIS A 47 -21.58 -51.94 -18.19
C HIS A 47 -21.26 -51.19 -16.92
N PHE A 48 -20.01 -51.16 -16.45
CA PHE A 48 -19.61 -50.46 -15.23
C PHE A 48 -18.42 -49.54 -15.50
N ILE A 49 -18.33 -48.46 -14.72
CA ILE A 49 -17.19 -47.52 -14.72
C ILE A 49 -16.85 -47.17 -13.29
N VAL A 50 -15.62 -46.74 -13.07
CA VAL A 50 -15.30 -45.93 -11.90
C VAL A 50 -15.57 -44.47 -12.27
N ASN A 51 -16.43 -43.78 -11.54
CA ASN A 51 -16.84 -42.42 -11.83
C ASN A 51 -15.84 -41.39 -11.28
N GLY A 52 -16.05 -40.09 -11.57
CA GLY A 52 -15.18 -39.01 -11.11
C GLY A 52 -15.15 -38.80 -9.60
N ALA A 53 -15.99 -39.48 -8.81
CA ALA A 53 -15.99 -39.46 -7.34
C ALA A 53 -15.31 -40.74 -6.75
N GLY A 54 -14.67 -41.60 -7.59
CA GLY A 54 -14.01 -42.80 -7.13
C GLY A 54 -14.96 -43.90 -6.76
N GLN A 55 -16.20 -43.97 -7.29
CA GLN A 55 -17.20 -44.99 -6.99
C GLN A 55 -17.43 -45.90 -8.21
N LEU A 56 -17.64 -47.17 -7.99
CA LEU A 56 -18.14 -48.07 -9.04
C LEU A 56 -19.59 -47.72 -9.38
N GLN A 57 -19.83 -47.41 -10.65
CA GLN A 57 -21.16 -47.00 -11.15
C GLN A 57 -21.59 -47.91 -12.31
N LEU A 58 -22.84 -48.35 -12.29
CA LEU A 58 -23.48 -48.95 -13.45
C LEU A 58 -23.65 -47.88 -14.56
N MET A 59 -23.27 -48.22 -15.79
CA MET A 59 -23.40 -47.38 -16.97
C MET A 59 -23.79 -48.26 -18.19
N ALA A 60 -24.92 -48.88 -18.10
CA ALA A 60 -25.36 -49.81 -19.10
C ALA A 60 -25.90 -49.13 -20.37
N PRO A 61 -25.71 -49.69 -21.59
CA PRO A 61 -26.14 -49.04 -22.84
C PRO A 61 -27.66 -48.99 -23.03
N GLN A 62 -28.40 -49.97 -22.47
CA GLN A 62 -29.88 -50.07 -22.60
C GLN A 62 -30.52 -50.70 -21.36
N ALA A 63 -31.83 -50.73 -21.26
CA ALA A 63 -32.56 -51.46 -20.22
C ALA A 63 -32.22 -52.93 -20.21
N GLY A 64 -32.16 -53.53 -19.05
CA GLY A 64 -31.83 -54.95 -18.89
C GLY A 64 -31.35 -55.32 -17.51
N SER A 65 -30.39 -56.22 -17.45
CA SER A 65 -29.70 -56.55 -16.21
C SER A 65 -28.20 -56.66 -16.45
N SER A 66 -27.42 -56.47 -15.40
CA SER A 66 -25.95 -56.57 -15.40
C SER A 66 -25.46 -57.31 -14.15
N ILE A 67 -24.45 -58.10 -14.35
CA ILE A 67 -23.78 -58.89 -13.30
C ILE A 67 -22.31 -58.45 -13.25
N LEU A 68 -21.82 -58.22 -12.05
CA LEU A 68 -20.40 -58.02 -11.80
C LEU A 68 -20.01 -58.83 -10.57
N SER A 69 -18.96 -59.61 -10.62
CA SER A 69 -18.54 -60.49 -9.52
C SER A 69 -17.03 -60.57 -9.41
N VAL A 70 -16.52 -60.79 -8.22
CA VAL A 70 -15.10 -60.93 -7.89
C VAL A 70 -14.89 -62.20 -7.07
N ALA A 71 -13.82 -62.93 -7.35
CA ALA A 71 -13.42 -64.11 -6.58
C ALA A 71 -12.88 -63.65 -5.21
N VAL A 72 -13.33 -64.29 -4.15
CA VAL A 72 -12.95 -63.97 -2.78
C VAL A 72 -12.94 -65.23 -1.92
N ASP A 73 -11.95 -65.31 -1.01
CA ASP A 73 -11.95 -66.32 0.02
C ASP A 73 -12.72 -65.82 1.24
N ILE A 74 -13.73 -66.55 1.66
CA ILE A 74 -14.63 -66.13 2.74
C ILE A 74 -14.32 -66.93 3.98
N PRO A 75 -13.89 -66.25 5.10
CA PRO A 75 -13.63 -66.94 6.37
C PRO A 75 -14.91 -67.53 6.99
N ASP A 76 -14.77 -68.55 7.90
CA ASP A 76 -15.88 -69.20 8.60
C ASP A 76 -16.72 -68.29 9.42
N SER A 77 -16.07 -67.25 10.02
CA SER A 77 -16.72 -66.09 10.62
C SER A 77 -16.28 -64.88 9.81
N ALA A 78 -17.23 -64.11 9.22
CA ALA A 78 -16.95 -63.09 8.26
C ALA A 78 -17.87 -61.87 8.44
N VAL A 79 -17.33 -60.69 8.14
CA VAL A 79 -18.08 -59.44 8.04
C VAL A 79 -17.93 -58.86 6.63
N TRP A 80 -19.03 -58.46 6.04
CA TRP A 80 -19.13 -57.67 4.82
C TRP A 80 -19.51 -56.25 5.19
N LEU A 81 -18.79 -55.30 4.71
CA LEU A 81 -19.09 -53.85 4.87
C LEU A 81 -19.08 -53.24 3.48
N LEU A 82 -20.09 -52.42 3.15
CA LEU A 82 -20.12 -51.73 1.85
C LEU A 82 -21.11 -50.57 1.85
N ASP A 83 -20.84 -49.59 1.01
CA ASP A 83 -21.69 -48.45 0.76
C ASP A 83 -22.47 -48.61 -0.54
N ILE A 84 -23.77 -48.33 -0.50
CA ILE A 84 -24.65 -48.40 -1.65
C ILE A 84 -25.40 -47.09 -1.79
N ARG A 85 -25.50 -46.63 -3.02
CA ARG A 85 -26.36 -45.49 -3.37
C ARG A 85 -27.17 -45.81 -4.63
N LEU A 86 -28.49 -45.72 -4.53
CA LEU A 86 -29.42 -45.84 -5.66
C LEU A 86 -30.13 -44.47 -5.83
N GLU A 87 -29.96 -43.88 -6.98
CA GLU A 87 -30.62 -42.57 -7.31
C GLU A 87 -32.02 -42.80 -7.87
N PHE A 88 -32.77 -43.68 -7.23
CA PHE A 88 -34.17 -44.01 -7.51
C PHE A 88 -34.78 -44.79 -6.32
N ALA A 89 -36.11 -44.76 -6.21
CA ALA A 89 -36.85 -45.65 -5.32
C ALA A 89 -36.84 -47.06 -5.93
N PRO A 90 -36.34 -48.12 -5.23
CA PRO A 90 -36.29 -49.49 -5.73
C PRO A 90 -37.68 -50.04 -6.02
N SER A 91 -37.76 -51.08 -6.85
CA SER A 91 -38.99 -51.80 -7.20
C SER A 91 -38.68 -53.17 -7.81
N ALA A 92 -39.68 -54.01 -8.05
CA ALA A 92 -39.46 -55.29 -8.70
C ALA A 92 -38.88 -55.24 -10.13
N SER A 93 -38.94 -54.05 -10.80
CA SER A 93 -38.35 -53.81 -12.12
C SER A 93 -37.03 -53.05 -12.08
N ASN A 94 -36.66 -52.52 -10.92
CA ASN A 94 -35.41 -51.81 -10.66
C ASN A 94 -34.89 -52.23 -9.30
N LEU A 95 -34.14 -53.33 -9.26
CA LEU A 95 -33.68 -53.96 -8.02
C LEU A 95 -32.17 -54.23 -8.04
N LEU A 96 -31.61 -54.32 -6.83
CA LEU A 96 -30.24 -54.71 -6.58
C LEU A 96 -30.19 -56.01 -5.79
N ARG A 97 -29.34 -56.97 -6.21
CA ARG A 97 -28.91 -58.12 -5.39
C ARG A 97 -27.43 -58.00 -5.11
N ILE A 98 -27.05 -58.19 -3.87
CA ILE A 98 -25.67 -58.19 -3.40
C ILE A 98 -25.38 -59.60 -2.97
N TYR A 99 -24.65 -60.33 -3.79
CA TYR A 99 -24.25 -61.70 -3.49
C TYR A 99 -23.09 -61.67 -2.49
N LEU A 100 -23.40 -62.01 -1.25
CA LEU A 100 -22.42 -62.11 -0.17
C LEU A 100 -21.47 -63.31 -0.34
N MET A 101 -22.01 -64.34 -0.87
CA MET A 101 -21.27 -65.60 -1.11
C MET A 101 -21.96 -66.41 -2.21
N ALA A 102 -21.26 -66.71 -3.27
CA ALA A 102 -21.72 -67.52 -4.37
C ALA A 102 -20.65 -68.54 -4.72
N ASP A 103 -21.07 -69.76 -5.26
CA ASP A 103 -20.17 -70.84 -5.64
C ASP A 103 -19.60 -70.72 -7.08
N ARG A 104 -20.06 -69.70 -7.83
CA ARG A 104 -19.64 -69.46 -9.23
C ARG A 104 -19.88 -67.98 -9.62
N PRO A 105 -19.20 -67.46 -10.67
CA PRO A 105 -19.37 -66.12 -11.13
C PRO A 105 -20.70 -65.78 -11.79
N GLU A 106 -21.41 -66.81 -12.36
CA GLU A 106 -22.74 -66.66 -12.95
C GLU A 106 -23.78 -66.61 -11.81
N LEU A 107 -23.90 -65.44 -11.16
CA LEU A 107 -24.64 -65.25 -9.90
C LEU A 107 -26.10 -65.70 -9.93
N LEU A 108 -26.80 -65.58 -11.05
CA LEU A 108 -28.21 -66.02 -11.17
C LEU A 108 -28.45 -67.52 -11.09
N GLN A 109 -27.40 -68.28 -11.29
CA GLN A 109 -27.44 -69.78 -11.24
C GLN A 109 -26.60 -70.34 -10.10
N ALA A 110 -26.02 -69.49 -9.28
CA ALA A 110 -25.15 -69.80 -8.19
C ALA A 110 -25.91 -70.43 -7.01
N ASN A 111 -25.19 -71.20 -6.21
CA ASN A 111 -25.62 -71.57 -4.88
C ASN A 111 -24.92 -70.63 -3.86
N GLY A 112 -25.69 -70.03 -2.92
CA GLY A 112 -25.15 -69.10 -1.97
C GLY A 112 -26.15 -68.25 -1.27
N TYR A 113 -25.70 -67.10 -0.83
CA TYR A 113 -26.50 -66.12 -0.09
C TYR A 113 -26.36 -64.71 -0.69
N TYR A 114 -27.46 -63.97 -0.73
CA TYR A 114 -27.47 -62.59 -1.20
C TYR A 114 -28.48 -61.73 -0.45
N LEU A 115 -28.24 -60.42 -0.42
CA LEU A 115 -29.22 -59.40 -0.07
C LEU A 115 -29.99 -58.97 -1.33
N GLU A 116 -31.30 -58.69 -1.19
CA GLU A 116 -32.11 -58.08 -2.24
C GLU A 116 -32.75 -56.78 -1.75
N ILE A 117 -32.67 -55.76 -2.56
CA ILE A 117 -33.27 -54.44 -2.38
C ILE A 117 -34.12 -54.16 -3.64
N GLY A 118 -35.42 -53.97 -3.45
CA GLY A 118 -36.40 -53.78 -4.51
C GLY A 118 -37.45 -54.91 -4.56
N GLU A 119 -38.70 -54.56 -4.26
CA GLU A 119 -39.84 -55.43 -4.28
C GLU A 119 -41.09 -54.75 -4.86
N ASN A 120 -42.20 -55.48 -4.96
CA ASN A 120 -43.47 -54.91 -5.39
C ASN A 120 -44.11 -54.07 -4.24
N GLY A 121 -44.45 -52.84 -4.56
CA GLY A 121 -45.10 -51.94 -3.55
C GLY A 121 -44.14 -50.91 -3.01
N ASN A 122 -44.46 -50.29 -1.86
CA ASN A 122 -43.70 -49.22 -1.24
C ASN A 122 -43.11 -49.62 0.10
N ALA A 123 -42.95 -50.92 0.36
CA ALA A 123 -42.42 -51.45 1.61
C ALA A 123 -40.99 -51.98 1.50
N ASP A 124 -40.24 -51.46 0.50
CA ASP A 124 -38.92 -51.97 0.19
C ASP A 124 -38.05 -52.10 1.42
N ALA A 125 -37.61 -53.33 1.70
CA ALA A 125 -36.77 -53.71 2.82
C ALA A 125 -35.51 -54.39 2.32
N ILE A 126 -34.49 -54.50 3.17
CA ILE A 126 -33.25 -55.29 2.90
C ILE A 126 -33.57 -56.74 3.25
N ARG A 127 -33.58 -57.63 2.26
CA ARG A 127 -34.00 -59.01 2.44
C ARG A 127 -32.83 -59.96 2.20
N LEU A 128 -32.59 -60.88 3.14
CA LEU A 128 -31.58 -61.94 3.00
C LEU A 128 -32.21 -63.20 2.42
N PHE A 129 -31.59 -63.68 1.35
CA PHE A 129 -32.00 -64.91 0.67
C PHE A 129 -30.89 -65.91 0.63
N ARG A 130 -31.30 -67.22 0.68
CA ARG A 130 -30.50 -68.38 0.20
C ARG A 130 -30.96 -68.70 -1.23
N GLN A 131 -30.01 -69.00 -2.10
CA GLN A 131 -30.24 -69.38 -3.50
C GLN A 131 -29.63 -70.77 -3.70
N THR A 132 -30.42 -71.68 -4.35
CA THR A 132 -29.99 -72.95 -4.82
C THR A 132 -30.32 -73.09 -6.30
N GLY A 133 -29.32 -72.76 -7.17
CA GLY A 133 -29.58 -72.65 -8.57
C GLY A 133 -30.65 -71.54 -8.86
N ALA A 134 -31.79 -72.02 -9.48
CA ALA A 134 -32.90 -71.04 -9.72
C ALA A 134 -33.85 -70.85 -8.57
N VAL A 135 -33.78 -71.66 -7.51
CA VAL A 135 -34.67 -71.61 -6.35
C VAL A 135 -34.19 -70.62 -5.30
N ARG A 136 -35.09 -69.72 -4.86
CA ARG A 136 -34.80 -68.66 -3.84
C ARG A 136 -35.62 -68.91 -2.57
N THR A 137 -35.00 -68.85 -1.45
CA THR A 137 -35.59 -68.97 -0.14
C THR A 137 -35.35 -67.74 0.67
N LEU A 138 -36.38 -66.98 1.09
CA LEU A 138 -36.25 -65.86 2.00
C LEU A 138 -35.87 -66.42 3.38
N LEU A 139 -34.78 -65.88 3.93
CA LEU A 139 -34.27 -66.18 5.25
C LEU A 139 -34.66 -65.13 6.30
N SER A 140 -34.55 -63.83 5.92
CA SER A 140 -34.89 -62.70 6.79
C SER A 140 -35.32 -61.49 5.97
N SER A 141 -36.18 -60.68 6.52
CA SER A 141 -36.61 -59.36 5.96
C SER A 141 -36.41 -58.28 6.99
N GLY A 142 -35.79 -57.21 6.57
CA GLY A 142 -35.55 -56.00 7.38
C GLY A 142 -36.75 -55.15 7.60
N THR A 143 -36.55 -53.94 8.07
CA THR A 143 -37.55 -52.92 8.37
C THR A 143 -38.24 -52.49 7.07
N PRO A 144 -39.60 -52.69 6.97
CA PRO A 144 -40.35 -52.28 5.81
C PRO A 144 -40.24 -50.76 5.56
N GLY A 145 -39.96 -50.36 4.34
CA GLY A 145 -39.83 -48.97 3.93
C GLY A 145 -38.46 -48.30 4.17
N LEU A 146 -37.52 -49.00 4.80
CA LEU A 146 -36.17 -48.48 5.06
C LEU A 146 -35.48 -47.99 3.79
N VAL A 147 -35.72 -48.68 2.66
CA VAL A 147 -35.09 -48.36 1.38
C VAL A 147 -36.14 -48.05 0.30
N ALA A 148 -37.30 -47.51 0.67
CA ALA A 148 -38.42 -47.24 -0.24
C ALA A 148 -38.45 -45.80 -0.83
N PHE A 149 -37.40 -45.00 -0.70
CA PHE A 149 -37.34 -43.62 -1.13
C PHE A 149 -36.21 -43.32 -2.12
N GLU A 150 -36.14 -42.14 -2.64
CA GLU A 150 -35.13 -41.64 -3.59
C GLU A 150 -34.41 -40.43 -3.01
N PRO A 151 -33.06 -40.38 -2.96
CA PRO A 151 -32.14 -41.49 -3.18
C PRO A 151 -32.06 -42.46 -1.97
N VAL A 152 -31.78 -43.72 -2.23
CA VAL A 152 -31.35 -44.64 -1.20
C VAL A 152 -29.84 -44.50 -1.04
N ALA A 153 -29.38 -44.12 0.16
CA ALA A 153 -27.96 -44.10 0.53
C ALA A 153 -27.81 -44.88 1.84
N VAL A 154 -27.16 -46.03 1.80
CA VAL A 154 -27.08 -46.91 2.95
C VAL A 154 -25.73 -47.59 3.02
N ARG A 155 -25.12 -47.62 4.21
CA ARG A 155 -23.99 -48.47 4.54
C ARG A 155 -24.50 -49.76 5.15
N LEU A 156 -24.10 -50.88 4.59
CA LEU A 156 -24.49 -52.24 5.02
C LEU A 156 -23.36 -52.88 5.79
N ARG A 157 -23.72 -53.54 6.91
CA ARG A 157 -22.84 -54.44 7.63
C ARG A 157 -23.55 -55.78 7.77
N VAL A 158 -22.97 -56.81 7.16
CA VAL A 158 -23.47 -58.19 7.30
C VAL A 158 -22.44 -59.02 8.02
N ARG A 159 -22.87 -59.79 9.02
CA ARG A 159 -22.00 -60.71 9.74
C ARG A 159 -22.52 -62.13 9.58
N ARG A 160 -21.60 -63.04 9.49
CA ARG A 160 -21.86 -64.48 9.58
C ARG A 160 -20.89 -65.11 10.57
N ASN A 161 -21.38 -65.81 11.60
CA ASN A 161 -20.50 -66.51 12.53
C ASN A 161 -20.34 -67.97 12.17
N THR A 162 -19.47 -68.68 12.89
CA THR A 162 -19.19 -70.13 12.69
C THR A 162 -20.41 -70.99 12.92
N ALA A 163 -21.42 -70.58 13.68
CA ALA A 163 -22.69 -71.27 13.89
C ALA A 163 -23.70 -71.01 12.74
N GLY A 164 -23.33 -70.32 11.68
CA GLY A 164 -24.17 -70.01 10.54
C GLY A 164 -25.23 -68.93 10.82
N LEU A 165 -25.11 -68.19 11.91
CA LEU A 165 -25.94 -67.04 12.18
C LEU A 165 -25.51 -65.91 11.29
N TRP A 166 -26.40 -65.46 10.41
CA TRP A 166 -26.34 -64.24 9.61
C TRP A 166 -27.02 -63.14 10.37
N SER A 167 -26.39 -61.98 10.47
CA SER A 167 -27.01 -60.73 10.94
C SER A 167 -26.80 -59.63 9.91
N VAL A 168 -27.85 -58.89 9.60
CA VAL A 168 -27.85 -57.78 8.63
C VAL A 168 -28.11 -56.53 9.43
N GLU A 169 -27.26 -55.56 9.28
CA GLU A 169 -27.36 -54.25 9.87
C GLU A 169 -27.19 -53.17 8.81
N ALA A 170 -27.89 -52.05 8.96
CA ALA A 170 -27.82 -50.94 8.02
C ALA A 170 -27.75 -49.61 8.77
N ARG A 171 -27.09 -48.64 8.18
CA ARG A 171 -27.19 -47.24 8.62
C ARG A 171 -27.47 -46.33 7.44
N THR A 172 -28.32 -45.32 7.63
CA THR A 172 -28.57 -44.22 6.72
C THR A 172 -27.95 -42.96 7.28
N SER A 173 -27.16 -42.22 6.52
CA SER A 173 -26.40 -41.03 6.97
C SER A 173 -25.47 -41.35 8.18
N SER A 174 -25.32 -40.42 9.10
CA SER A 174 -24.45 -40.54 10.30
C SER A 174 -25.08 -41.23 11.50
N SER A 175 -26.23 -41.94 11.31
CA SER A 175 -26.87 -42.69 12.39
C SER A 175 -26.08 -43.98 12.71
N PRO A 176 -26.18 -44.52 13.94
CA PRO A 176 -25.58 -45.82 14.25
C PRO A 176 -26.22 -46.95 13.42
N PHE A 177 -25.53 -48.09 13.28
CA PHE A 177 -26.10 -49.25 12.62
C PHE A 177 -27.35 -49.78 13.37
N SER A 178 -28.42 -50.01 12.62
CA SER A 178 -29.65 -50.64 13.12
C SER A 178 -29.77 -52.04 12.62
N ALA A 179 -30.28 -52.94 13.44
CA ALA A 179 -30.50 -54.35 13.03
C ALA A 179 -31.62 -54.43 12.00
N GLU A 180 -31.34 -55.05 10.85
CA GLU A 180 -32.27 -55.24 9.73
C GLU A 180 -32.67 -56.69 9.52
N GLY A 181 -32.30 -57.58 10.44
CA GLY A 181 -32.71 -58.97 10.44
C GLY A 181 -31.59 -59.98 10.72
N SER A 182 -31.99 -61.17 11.07
CA SER A 182 -31.08 -62.29 11.29
C SER A 182 -31.69 -63.62 10.93
N ALA A 183 -30.86 -64.58 10.58
CA ALA A 183 -31.30 -65.98 10.30
C ALA A 183 -30.12 -66.96 10.53
N VAL A 184 -30.44 -68.19 10.91
CA VAL A 184 -29.44 -69.25 10.97
C VAL A 184 -29.59 -70.13 9.75
N ASP A 185 -28.54 -70.29 8.95
CA ASP A 185 -28.50 -71.17 7.80
C ASP A 185 -27.09 -71.68 7.54
N LEU A 186 -26.90 -72.99 7.49
CA LEU A 186 -25.64 -73.69 7.28
C LEU A 186 -25.61 -74.44 5.95
N THR A 187 -26.56 -74.25 5.04
CA THR A 187 -26.69 -74.94 3.77
C THR A 187 -25.44 -74.86 2.90
N TYR A 188 -24.85 -73.60 2.85
CA TYR A 188 -23.61 -73.39 2.08
C TYR A 188 -22.52 -72.90 3.04
N SER A 189 -21.35 -73.52 2.95
CA SER A 189 -20.20 -73.16 3.81
C SER A 189 -19.34 -72.06 3.12
N PRO A 190 -18.77 -71.15 3.88
CA PRO A 190 -17.69 -70.30 3.44
C PRO A 190 -16.48 -71.06 2.93
N GLY A 191 -15.40 -70.40 2.54
CA GLY A 191 -14.13 -71.04 2.11
C GLY A 191 -13.57 -70.35 0.84
N THR A 192 -12.59 -71.07 0.29
CA THR A 192 -11.88 -70.57 -0.92
C THR A 192 -12.74 -70.69 -2.18
N GLY A 193 -12.46 -69.86 -3.19
CA GLY A 193 -13.09 -69.94 -4.49
C GLY A 193 -14.57 -69.57 -4.48
N ARG A 194 -14.94 -68.71 -3.55
CA ARG A 194 -16.27 -68.08 -3.52
C ARG A 194 -16.26 -66.81 -4.35
N TYR A 195 -17.46 -66.27 -4.65
CA TYR A 195 -17.66 -65.06 -5.37
C TYR A 195 -18.54 -64.08 -4.56
N PHE A 196 -18.11 -62.82 -4.48
CA PHE A 196 -18.92 -61.71 -4.09
C PHE A 196 -19.35 -60.96 -5.33
N GLY A 197 -20.51 -60.28 -5.35
CA GLY A 197 -20.86 -59.46 -6.51
C GLY A 197 -22.24 -58.88 -6.51
N PHE A 198 -22.54 -58.18 -7.58
CA PHE A 198 -23.76 -57.42 -7.79
C PHE A 198 -24.54 -57.98 -8.98
N TYR A 199 -25.86 -58.04 -8.83
CA TYR A 199 -26.82 -58.16 -9.91
C TYR A 199 -27.72 -56.94 -9.85
N CYS A 200 -27.72 -56.15 -10.93
CA CYS A 200 -28.55 -54.97 -11.11
C CYS A 200 -29.62 -55.25 -12.16
N LEU A 201 -30.90 -55.05 -11.86
CA LEU A 201 -32.01 -55.07 -12.80
C LEU A 201 -32.52 -53.64 -12.96
N TYR A 202 -32.65 -53.17 -14.19
CA TYR A 202 -32.94 -51.76 -14.42
C TYR A 202 -33.74 -51.47 -15.70
N THR A 203 -34.61 -50.47 -15.63
CA THR A 203 -35.29 -49.88 -16.81
C THR A 203 -34.36 -48.85 -17.49
N ALA A 204 -34.78 -48.38 -18.66
CA ALA A 204 -33.98 -47.44 -19.44
C ALA A 204 -33.57 -46.15 -18.70
N THR A 205 -34.40 -45.66 -17.73
CA THR A 205 -34.16 -44.47 -16.95
C THR A 205 -33.36 -44.68 -15.67
N ARG A 206 -32.97 -45.95 -15.36
CA ARG A 206 -32.24 -46.32 -14.14
C ARG A 206 -30.92 -47.05 -14.45
N ARG A 207 -30.52 -47.21 -15.72
CA ARG A 207 -29.39 -47.95 -16.20
C ARG A 207 -28.01 -47.39 -15.81
N ASP A 208 -27.96 -46.20 -15.20
CA ASP A 208 -26.77 -45.45 -14.78
C ASP A 208 -26.85 -44.95 -13.33
N ARG A 209 -27.79 -45.47 -12.52
CA ARG A 209 -28.14 -44.93 -11.20
C ARG A 209 -27.86 -45.87 -10.02
N PHE A 210 -26.95 -46.82 -10.17
CA PHE A 210 -26.49 -47.69 -9.11
C PHE A 210 -25.03 -47.36 -8.83
N PHE A 211 -24.67 -47.17 -7.57
CA PHE A 211 -23.34 -46.80 -7.13
C PHE A 211 -22.91 -47.64 -5.96
N PHE A 212 -21.63 -48.11 -5.94
CA PHE A 212 -21.05 -48.96 -4.94
C PHE A 212 -19.69 -48.43 -4.53
N ASP A 213 -19.36 -48.58 -3.23
CA ASP A 213 -18.12 -48.02 -2.68
C ASP A 213 -17.74 -48.73 -1.38
N ASN A 214 -16.50 -48.55 -0.92
CA ASN A 214 -16.01 -48.98 0.38
C ASN A 214 -16.32 -50.47 0.72
N ILE A 215 -16.08 -51.36 -0.24
CA ILE A 215 -16.37 -52.79 -0.09
C ILE A 215 -15.25 -53.44 0.72
N ARG A 216 -15.60 -54.06 1.84
CA ARG A 216 -14.65 -54.81 2.68
C ARG A 216 -15.25 -56.13 3.11
N ILE A 217 -14.49 -57.23 2.93
CA ILE A 217 -14.80 -58.58 3.43
C ILE A 217 -13.61 -59.00 4.28
N SER A 218 -13.85 -59.25 5.57
CA SER A 218 -12.81 -59.61 6.52
C SER A 218 -13.29 -60.65 7.51
N PRO A 219 -12.39 -61.36 8.23
CA PRO A 219 -12.77 -62.17 9.39
C PRO A 219 -13.52 -61.31 10.41
N ASP A 220 -14.60 -61.84 10.99
CA ASP A 220 -15.32 -61.25 12.11
C ASP A 220 -14.54 -61.49 13.40
N ILE A 221 -13.49 -60.77 13.61
CA ILE A 221 -12.68 -60.79 14.84
C ILE A 221 -13.33 -59.80 15.80
N PRO A 222 -13.69 -60.21 17.02
CA PRO A 222 -14.17 -59.25 18.02
C PRO A 222 -13.12 -58.17 18.27
N ASP A 223 -13.51 -56.93 18.12
CA ASP A 223 -12.68 -55.78 18.49
C ASP A 223 -12.62 -55.73 20.01
N THR A 224 -11.41 -55.70 20.57
CA THR A 224 -11.16 -55.65 22.02
C THR A 224 -10.28 -54.47 22.42
N GLU A 225 -9.84 -53.68 21.46
CA GLU A 225 -8.95 -52.53 21.70
C GLU A 225 -9.77 -51.24 21.83
N PRO A 226 -9.56 -50.44 22.81
CA PRO A 226 -10.24 -49.15 22.95
C PRO A 226 -9.64 -48.08 22.01
N PRO A 227 -10.40 -47.07 21.60
CA PRO A 227 -9.92 -46.01 20.74
C PRO A 227 -8.73 -45.23 21.33
N VAL A 228 -7.77 -44.96 20.44
CA VAL A 228 -6.52 -44.28 20.79
C VAL A 228 -6.49 -42.88 20.18
N LEU A 229 -6.22 -41.86 21.02
CA LEU A 229 -6.03 -40.47 20.59
C LEU A 229 -4.67 -40.31 19.88
N LEU A 230 -4.68 -40.07 18.56
CA LEU A 230 -3.47 -39.99 17.74
C LEU A 230 -2.87 -38.58 17.71
N SER A 231 -3.73 -37.56 17.56
CA SER A 231 -3.28 -36.15 17.42
C SER A 231 -4.33 -35.16 17.84
N ALA A 232 -3.87 -33.96 18.11
CA ALA A 232 -4.71 -32.79 18.35
C ALA A 232 -4.14 -31.58 17.63
N GLY A 233 -5.03 -30.63 17.22
CA GLY A 233 -4.65 -29.38 16.61
C GLY A 233 -5.75 -28.34 16.77
N ALA A 234 -5.39 -27.06 16.94
CA ALA A 234 -6.36 -25.99 17.05
C ALA A 234 -6.79 -25.48 15.66
N THR A 235 -8.00 -24.96 15.58
CA THR A 235 -8.45 -24.17 14.43
C THR A 235 -7.66 -22.86 14.34
N SER A 236 -7.57 -22.25 13.15
CA SER A 236 -6.77 -21.04 12.91
C SER A 236 -7.16 -19.83 13.79
N ASP A 237 -8.42 -19.75 14.21
CA ASP A 237 -8.95 -18.76 15.15
C ASP A 237 -8.73 -19.11 16.63
N GLY A 238 -8.25 -20.34 16.90
CA GLY A 238 -8.06 -20.88 18.25
C GLY A 238 -9.35 -21.17 19.02
N GLN A 239 -10.52 -21.09 18.39
CA GLN A 239 -11.81 -21.28 19.08
C GLN A 239 -12.18 -22.76 19.27
N ALA A 240 -11.56 -23.64 18.52
CA ALA A 240 -11.80 -25.07 18.64
C ALA A 240 -10.50 -25.88 18.56
N VAL A 241 -10.54 -27.10 19.12
CA VAL A 241 -9.50 -28.13 19.00
C VAL A 241 -10.08 -29.34 18.29
N VAL A 242 -9.39 -29.81 17.25
CA VAL A 242 -9.76 -30.99 16.50
C VAL A 242 -8.86 -32.16 16.96
N LEU A 243 -9.48 -33.27 17.30
CA LEU A 243 -8.85 -34.50 17.74
C LEU A 243 -9.01 -35.56 16.66
N GLN A 244 -7.98 -36.35 16.43
CA GLN A 244 -8.00 -37.52 15.55
C GLN A 244 -7.78 -38.79 16.38
N PHE A 245 -8.66 -39.74 16.24
CA PHE A 245 -8.55 -41.09 16.82
C PHE A 245 -8.18 -42.08 15.73
N ASN A 246 -7.76 -43.27 16.15
CA ASN A 246 -7.35 -44.39 15.26
C ASN A 246 -8.53 -45.11 14.62
N GLU A 247 -9.76 -44.91 15.12
CA GLU A 247 -10.97 -45.61 14.71
C GLU A 247 -12.25 -44.83 14.90
N GLU A 248 -13.39 -45.36 14.40
CA GLU A 248 -14.72 -44.76 14.56
C GLU A 248 -15.20 -44.88 16.01
N LEU A 249 -15.72 -43.75 16.52
CA LEU A 249 -16.14 -43.62 17.91
C LEU A 249 -17.66 -43.78 18.07
N ASP A 250 -18.07 -44.31 19.24
CA ASP A 250 -19.48 -44.29 19.66
C ASP A 250 -19.95 -42.86 19.97
N SER A 251 -21.03 -42.47 19.32
CA SER A 251 -21.51 -41.09 19.39
C SER A 251 -21.96 -40.67 20.79
N LEU A 252 -22.45 -41.56 21.63
CA LEU A 252 -22.92 -41.25 22.98
C LEU A 252 -21.77 -40.88 23.90
N SER A 253 -20.64 -41.58 23.77
CA SER A 253 -19.46 -41.28 24.57
C SER A 253 -18.59 -40.19 23.95
N ALA A 254 -18.46 -40.16 22.62
CA ALA A 254 -17.60 -39.19 21.92
C ALA A 254 -18.13 -37.75 21.90
N LEU A 255 -19.44 -37.53 22.01
CA LEU A 255 -20.04 -36.19 22.01
C LEU A 255 -20.30 -35.64 23.43
N GLU A 256 -19.86 -36.31 24.48
CA GLU A 256 -20.01 -35.87 25.86
C GLU A 256 -18.85 -34.90 26.25
N PRO A 257 -19.10 -33.61 26.47
CA PRO A 257 -18.03 -32.62 26.76
C PRO A 257 -17.22 -32.92 28.01
N ALA A 258 -17.79 -33.59 29.00
CA ALA A 258 -17.13 -33.97 30.24
C ALA A 258 -15.99 -34.97 30.04
N HIS A 259 -15.93 -35.65 28.89
CA HIS A 259 -14.88 -36.61 28.56
C HIS A 259 -13.60 -35.95 28.00
N TYR A 260 -13.62 -34.61 27.85
CA TYR A 260 -12.51 -33.83 27.26
C TYR A 260 -12.09 -32.72 28.17
N ALA A 261 -10.79 -32.46 28.22
CA ALA A 261 -10.22 -31.29 28.87
C ALA A 261 -9.02 -30.77 28.08
N VAL A 262 -8.95 -29.46 27.90
CA VAL A 262 -7.72 -28.76 27.45
C VAL A 262 -7.10 -28.15 28.69
N VAL A 263 -5.93 -28.62 29.07
CA VAL A 263 -5.28 -28.25 30.36
C VAL A 263 -5.05 -26.75 30.42
N GLY A 264 -5.51 -26.13 31.52
CA GLY A 264 -5.41 -24.68 31.71
C GLY A 264 -6.49 -23.85 31.00
N GLN A 265 -7.45 -24.48 30.32
CA GLN A 265 -8.61 -23.81 29.72
C GLN A 265 -9.89 -24.10 30.53
N PRO A 266 -10.92 -23.26 30.40
CA PRO A 266 -12.26 -23.59 30.88
C PRO A 266 -12.79 -24.91 30.30
N PRO A 267 -13.82 -25.52 30.89
CA PRO A 267 -14.48 -26.69 30.34
C PRO A 267 -14.86 -26.50 28.86
N VAL A 268 -14.79 -27.58 28.07
CA VAL A 268 -15.27 -27.64 26.69
C VAL A 268 -16.78 -27.34 26.69
N LEU A 269 -17.23 -26.49 25.75
CA LEU A 269 -18.65 -26.09 25.67
C LEU A 269 -19.49 -27.15 24.96
N GLU A 270 -19.02 -27.57 23.80
CA GLU A 270 -19.72 -28.49 22.91
C GLU A 270 -18.71 -29.37 22.18
N VAL A 271 -19.17 -30.53 21.76
CA VAL A 271 -18.38 -31.51 21.01
C VAL A 271 -19.19 -32.04 19.84
N PHE A 272 -18.58 -32.10 18.66
CA PHE A 272 -19.18 -32.64 17.44
C PHE A 272 -18.17 -33.43 16.61
N PHE A 273 -18.65 -34.29 15.74
CA PHE A 273 -17.81 -34.90 14.73
C PHE A 273 -17.38 -33.89 13.65
N ASP A 274 -16.11 -33.94 13.24
CA ASP A 274 -15.54 -33.06 12.25
C ASP A 274 -15.40 -33.78 10.90
N GLY A 275 -16.52 -34.04 10.26
CA GLY A 275 -16.62 -34.70 8.95
C GLY A 275 -16.64 -36.24 9.00
N HIS A 276 -15.92 -36.84 9.92
CA HIS A 276 -15.79 -38.27 10.11
C HIS A 276 -15.98 -38.66 11.57
N THR A 277 -16.38 -39.93 11.82
CA THR A 277 -16.68 -40.39 13.18
C THR A 277 -15.43 -40.70 14.03
N GLU A 278 -14.24 -40.75 13.42
CA GLU A 278 -12.96 -40.80 14.12
C GLU A 278 -12.35 -39.40 14.43
N ARG A 279 -13.03 -38.34 14.01
CA ARG A 279 -12.58 -36.98 14.26
C ARG A 279 -13.58 -36.22 15.11
N VAL A 280 -13.08 -35.60 16.18
CA VAL A 280 -13.90 -34.86 17.14
C VAL A 280 -13.41 -33.41 17.22
N ARG A 281 -14.34 -32.48 17.19
CA ARG A 281 -14.08 -31.06 17.35
C ARG A 281 -14.62 -30.56 18.68
N LEU A 282 -13.74 -30.01 19.51
CA LEU A 282 -14.03 -29.44 20.80
C LEU A 282 -14.21 -27.93 20.68
N GLN A 283 -15.39 -27.41 20.97
CA GLN A 283 -15.63 -25.95 21.01
C GLN A 283 -15.19 -25.41 22.35
N LEU A 284 -14.30 -24.41 22.37
CA LEU A 284 -13.76 -23.81 23.58
C LEU A 284 -14.58 -22.60 24.03
N ALA A 285 -14.64 -22.36 25.33
CA ALA A 285 -15.33 -21.20 25.93
C ALA A 285 -14.63 -19.87 25.64
N ARG A 286 -13.35 -19.88 25.29
CA ARG A 286 -12.55 -18.73 24.82
C ARG A 286 -11.42 -19.23 23.92
N PRO A 287 -11.00 -18.38 22.95
CA PRO A 287 -9.94 -18.77 22.05
C PRO A 287 -8.61 -18.98 22.78
N LEU A 288 -7.79 -19.88 22.25
CA LEU A 288 -6.44 -20.13 22.70
C LEU A 288 -5.55 -18.90 22.48
N SER A 289 -4.60 -18.70 23.36
CA SER A 289 -3.44 -17.82 23.15
C SER A 289 -2.29 -18.60 22.51
N THR A 290 -1.29 -17.91 21.98
CA THR A 290 -0.05 -18.57 21.53
C THR A 290 0.56 -19.37 22.68
N GLY A 291 0.83 -20.67 22.45
CA GLY A 291 1.39 -21.55 23.47
C GLY A 291 1.32 -23.03 23.09
N THR A 292 1.83 -23.88 23.98
CA THR A 292 1.69 -25.31 23.92
C THR A 292 0.62 -25.75 24.91
N TYR A 293 -0.27 -26.59 24.44
CA TYR A 293 -1.40 -27.11 25.22
C TYR A 293 -1.37 -28.62 25.26
N GLU A 294 -1.96 -29.19 26.30
CA GLU A 294 -2.25 -30.61 26.41
C GLU A 294 -3.76 -30.81 26.40
N VAL A 295 -4.24 -31.70 25.54
CA VAL A 295 -5.63 -32.14 25.57
C VAL A 295 -5.68 -33.52 26.20
N GLN A 296 -6.64 -33.72 27.07
CA GLN A 296 -6.89 -34.97 27.77
C GLN A 296 -8.26 -35.50 27.35
N THR A 297 -8.35 -36.82 27.14
CA THR A 297 -9.58 -37.53 26.83
C THR A 297 -9.71 -38.77 27.74
N GLN A 298 -10.94 -39.09 28.11
CA GLN A 298 -11.24 -40.30 28.89
C GLN A 298 -12.66 -40.80 28.61
N GLN A 299 -12.91 -42.10 28.85
CA GLN A 299 -14.25 -42.74 28.74
C GLN A 299 -14.84 -42.62 27.31
N ILE A 300 -13.99 -42.55 26.28
CA ILE A 300 -14.42 -42.59 24.88
C ILE A 300 -14.56 -44.05 24.48
N ALA A 301 -15.69 -44.46 23.96
CA ALA A 301 -15.93 -45.80 23.44
C ALA A 301 -15.83 -45.82 21.90
N ASP A 302 -15.44 -46.97 21.36
CA ASP A 302 -15.59 -47.33 19.96
C ASP A 302 -17.00 -47.92 19.67
N LEU A 303 -17.25 -48.32 18.44
CA LEU A 303 -18.50 -48.97 18.04
C LEU A 303 -18.65 -50.41 18.57
N ALA A 304 -17.58 -51.08 19.03
CA ALA A 304 -17.60 -52.38 19.67
C ALA A 304 -17.90 -52.28 21.19
N GLY A 305 -17.82 -51.09 21.78
CA GLY A 305 -18.08 -50.83 23.20
C GLY A 305 -16.81 -50.87 24.05
N ASN A 306 -15.60 -50.87 23.48
CA ASN A 306 -14.36 -50.79 24.22
C ASN A 306 -14.12 -49.33 24.65
N VAL A 307 -13.86 -49.11 25.92
CA VAL A 307 -13.77 -47.76 26.52
C VAL A 307 -12.33 -47.40 26.80
N SER A 308 -11.91 -46.26 26.34
CA SER A 308 -10.56 -45.71 26.57
C SER A 308 -10.38 -45.24 28.00
N GLY A 309 -9.18 -45.45 28.55
CA GLY A 309 -8.72 -44.76 29.75
C GLY A 309 -8.33 -43.30 29.49
N LEU A 310 -7.70 -42.68 30.49
CA LEU A 310 -7.15 -41.35 30.34
C LEU A 310 -6.00 -41.37 29.31
N GLN A 311 -6.12 -40.54 28.27
CA GLN A 311 -5.13 -40.31 27.25
C GLN A 311 -4.81 -38.81 27.14
N SER A 312 -3.60 -38.45 26.70
CA SER A 312 -3.25 -37.06 26.45
C SER A 312 -2.34 -36.90 25.26
N VAL A 313 -2.50 -35.78 24.55
CA VAL A 313 -1.66 -35.36 23.44
C VAL A 313 -1.39 -33.88 23.56
N SER A 314 -0.12 -33.49 23.32
CA SER A 314 0.28 -32.08 23.27
C SER A 314 0.22 -31.53 21.85
N PHE A 315 -0.21 -30.29 21.71
CA PHE A 315 -0.18 -29.53 20.44
C PHE A 315 0.23 -28.09 20.70
N SER A 316 0.78 -27.43 19.67
CA SER A 316 1.13 -26.00 19.73
C SER A 316 0.15 -25.21 18.90
N PHE A 317 -0.28 -24.07 19.47
CA PHE A 317 -1.10 -23.09 18.77
C PHE A 317 -0.36 -21.77 18.66
N LEU A 318 -0.38 -21.18 17.48
CA LEU A 318 0.20 -19.88 17.19
C LEU A 318 -0.92 -18.96 16.74
N ARG A 319 -1.27 -18.00 17.59
CA ARG A 319 -2.29 -17.02 17.26
C ARG A 319 -1.67 -15.94 16.37
N THR A 320 -2.11 -15.87 15.13
CA THR A 320 -1.79 -14.77 14.24
C THR A 320 -2.87 -13.69 14.32
N GLU A 321 -2.46 -12.44 14.15
CA GLU A 321 -3.37 -11.29 14.10
C GLU A 321 -3.16 -10.53 12.80
N ALA A 322 -4.22 -9.84 12.35
CA ALA A 322 -4.11 -8.97 11.20
C ALA A 322 -3.19 -7.77 11.52
N ALA A 323 -2.35 -7.43 10.55
CA ALA A 323 -1.52 -6.24 10.66
C ALA A 323 -2.40 -4.97 10.65
N GLY A 324 -2.20 -4.12 11.63
CA GLY A 324 -2.69 -2.75 11.61
C GLY A 324 -1.74 -1.82 10.86
N GLU A 325 -2.14 -0.56 10.73
CA GLU A 325 -1.28 0.47 10.15
C GLU A 325 0.00 0.62 10.95
N PHE A 326 1.15 0.54 10.27
CA PHE A 326 2.49 0.57 10.85
C PHE A 326 2.87 -0.57 11.80
N ASP A 327 2.12 -1.65 11.84
CA ASP A 327 2.56 -2.84 12.58
C ASP A 327 3.74 -3.52 11.88
N VAL A 328 3.71 -3.59 10.55
CA VAL A 328 4.81 -4.08 9.71
C VAL A 328 5.32 -2.95 8.84
N LEU A 329 6.61 -2.65 8.96
CA LEU A 329 7.26 -1.55 8.25
C LEU A 329 8.17 -2.05 7.14
N ILE A 330 8.25 -1.31 6.05
CA ILE A 330 9.35 -1.35 5.09
C ILE A 330 10.55 -0.72 5.79
N ASN A 331 11.58 -1.52 6.07
CA ASN A 331 12.68 -1.14 6.97
C ASN A 331 13.98 -0.83 6.23
N GLU A 332 14.30 -1.56 5.16
CA GLU A 332 15.51 -1.37 4.38
C GLU A 332 15.25 -1.71 2.91
N ILE A 333 15.84 -0.96 1.98
CA ILE A 333 15.63 -1.07 0.53
C ILE A 333 16.99 -1.12 -0.19
N MET A 334 17.25 -2.19 -0.92
CA MET A 334 18.36 -2.31 -1.86
C MET A 334 17.79 -2.30 -3.28
N ALA A 335 17.67 -1.12 -3.87
CA ALA A 335 17.14 -0.94 -5.22
C ALA A 335 18.25 -1.05 -6.28
N ASP A 336 19.43 -0.48 -6.02
CA ASP A 336 20.57 -0.54 -6.91
C ASP A 336 21.72 -1.34 -6.27
N PRO A 337 21.78 -2.67 -6.47
CA PRO A 337 22.81 -3.51 -5.87
C PRO A 337 24.17 -3.48 -6.60
N THR A 338 24.27 -2.78 -7.76
CA THR A 338 25.42 -2.81 -8.66
C THR A 338 26.05 -1.42 -8.83
N PRO A 339 27.40 -1.28 -8.61
CA PRO A 339 28.37 -2.32 -8.25
C PRO A 339 28.29 -2.71 -6.78
N SER A 340 28.48 -3.99 -6.50
CA SER A 340 28.50 -4.51 -5.12
C SER A 340 29.64 -3.91 -4.29
N VAL A 341 29.37 -3.64 -3.02
CA VAL A 341 30.37 -3.25 -2.01
C VAL A 341 30.55 -4.32 -0.94
N GLY A 342 29.94 -5.52 -1.17
CA GLY A 342 30.12 -6.67 -0.29
C GLY A 342 28.87 -7.56 -0.15
N LEU A 343 27.65 -7.07 -0.42
CA LEU A 343 26.45 -7.87 -0.56
C LEU A 343 26.32 -8.41 -1.99
N PRO A 344 25.56 -9.48 -2.23
CA PRO A 344 25.24 -9.95 -3.57
C PRO A 344 24.53 -8.88 -4.42
N GLU A 345 24.77 -8.91 -5.74
CA GLU A 345 24.13 -8.00 -6.71
C GLU A 345 22.69 -8.43 -7.01
N VAL A 346 21.82 -8.35 -6.00
CA VAL A 346 20.41 -8.68 -6.06
C VAL A 346 19.59 -7.62 -5.36
N GLU A 347 18.45 -7.25 -5.93
CA GLU A 347 17.49 -6.37 -5.29
C GLU A 347 16.77 -7.07 -4.14
N TRP A 348 16.52 -6.35 -3.07
CA TRP A 348 15.77 -6.86 -1.93
C TRP A 348 15.10 -5.75 -1.12
N LEU A 349 14.09 -6.14 -0.38
CA LEU A 349 13.30 -5.32 0.52
C LEU A 349 13.21 -5.99 1.87
N GLU A 350 13.47 -5.27 2.95
CA GLU A 350 13.30 -5.79 4.31
C GLU A 350 12.03 -5.26 4.96
N LEU A 351 11.29 -6.16 5.60
CA LEU A 351 10.17 -5.83 6.47
C LEU A 351 10.54 -6.07 7.93
N TYR A 352 10.05 -5.20 8.80
CA TYR A 352 10.21 -5.25 10.25
C TYR A 352 8.85 -5.24 10.95
N ASN A 353 8.60 -6.20 11.83
CA ASN A 353 7.41 -6.21 12.68
C ASN A 353 7.69 -5.46 13.98
N ARG A 354 7.21 -4.23 14.08
CA ARG A 354 7.35 -3.42 15.31
C ARG A 354 6.22 -3.62 16.30
N SER A 355 5.21 -4.44 15.94
CA SER A 355 4.07 -4.72 16.82
C SER A 355 4.35 -5.85 17.80
N ALA A 356 3.51 -5.99 18.82
CA ALA A 356 3.52 -7.15 19.71
C ALA A 356 2.78 -8.37 19.13
N ARG A 357 2.32 -8.31 17.87
CA ARG A 357 1.49 -9.34 17.21
C ARG A 357 2.37 -10.27 16.38
N ILE A 358 1.91 -11.50 16.22
CA ILE A 358 2.47 -12.42 15.24
C ILE A 358 1.66 -12.26 13.95
N ILE A 359 2.33 -11.88 12.88
CA ILE A 359 1.70 -11.58 11.59
C ILE A 359 2.00 -12.70 10.60
N ASP A 360 0.95 -13.24 9.96
CA ASP A 360 1.11 -14.10 8.80
C ASP A 360 1.32 -13.22 7.55
N LEU A 361 2.53 -13.26 6.99
CA LEU A 361 2.89 -12.45 5.83
C LEU A 361 1.99 -12.73 4.62
N SER A 362 1.43 -13.94 4.50
CA SER A 362 0.53 -14.28 3.39
C SER A 362 -0.78 -13.48 3.40
N THR A 363 -1.08 -12.75 4.46
CA THR A 363 -2.21 -11.82 4.54
C THR A 363 -1.89 -10.43 4.00
N LEU A 364 -0.63 -10.18 3.66
CA LEU A 364 -0.12 -8.91 3.17
C LEU A 364 0.19 -8.93 1.68
N PHE A 365 0.17 -7.76 1.07
CA PHE A 365 0.41 -7.55 -0.35
C PHE A 365 1.37 -6.36 -0.54
N LEU A 366 2.34 -6.52 -1.45
CA LEU A 366 3.29 -5.48 -1.85
C LEU A 366 2.96 -5.00 -3.27
N SER A 367 2.98 -3.68 -3.46
CA SER A 367 2.84 -3.00 -4.76
C SER A 367 3.97 -2.00 -4.96
N ASP A 368 4.43 -1.87 -6.21
CA ASP A 368 5.35 -0.88 -6.75
C ASP A 368 4.63 0.19 -7.60
N GLY A 369 3.33 0.40 -7.34
CA GLY A 369 2.44 1.19 -8.19
C GLY A 369 1.70 0.35 -9.23
N GLY A 370 2.11 -0.91 -9.46
CA GLY A 370 1.41 -1.92 -10.23
C GLY A 370 0.38 -2.71 -9.39
N PRO A 371 -0.16 -3.83 -9.92
CA PRO A 371 -1.08 -4.67 -9.19
C PRO A 371 -0.45 -5.24 -7.91
N PRO A 372 -1.15 -5.21 -6.75
CA PRO A 372 -0.64 -5.76 -5.51
C PRO A 372 -0.31 -7.27 -5.61
N ARG A 373 0.83 -7.66 -5.09
CA ARG A 373 1.36 -9.04 -5.13
C ARG A 373 1.43 -9.60 -3.73
N ARG A 374 0.82 -10.78 -3.53
CA ARG A 374 0.76 -11.45 -2.22
C ARG A 374 2.15 -11.84 -1.74
N LEU A 375 2.44 -11.61 -0.44
CA LEU A 375 3.70 -12.05 0.16
C LEU A 375 3.74 -13.58 0.38
N PRO A 376 4.94 -14.18 0.46
CA PRO A 376 5.11 -15.59 0.79
C PRO A 376 4.52 -15.92 2.17
N SER A 377 4.06 -17.19 2.34
CA SER A 377 3.58 -17.65 3.64
C SER A 377 4.75 -17.85 4.60
N ALA A 378 4.80 -17.00 5.62
CA ALA A 378 5.73 -17.09 6.73
C ALA A 378 5.21 -16.28 7.91
N MET A 379 5.61 -16.67 9.13
CA MET A 379 5.24 -15.95 10.36
C MET A 379 6.30 -14.90 10.68
N LEU A 380 5.87 -13.65 10.79
CA LEU A 380 6.73 -12.55 11.22
C LEU A 380 6.44 -12.24 12.69
N TYR A 381 7.37 -12.65 13.57
CA TYR A 381 7.25 -12.48 15.02
C TYR A 381 7.50 -11.02 15.43
N PRO A 382 7.05 -10.60 16.64
CA PRO A 382 7.42 -9.30 17.20
C PRO A 382 8.93 -9.06 17.15
N ASP A 383 9.34 -7.83 16.86
CA ASP A 383 10.75 -7.38 16.78
C ASP A 383 11.64 -8.19 15.81
N SER A 384 11.04 -8.86 14.82
CA SER A 384 11.77 -9.64 13.84
C SER A 384 11.77 -9.01 12.45
N PHE A 385 12.74 -9.42 11.64
CA PHE A 385 12.99 -8.95 10.28
C PHE A 385 12.80 -10.08 9.27
N VAL A 386 12.34 -9.72 8.08
CA VAL A 386 12.29 -10.63 6.94
C VAL A 386 12.71 -9.90 5.67
N VAL A 387 13.57 -10.54 4.88
CA VAL A 387 14.05 -9.99 3.61
C VAL A 387 13.29 -10.63 2.46
N LEU A 388 12.64 -9.84 1.66
CA LEU A 388 11.93 -10.26 0.44
C LEU A 388 12.81 -10.02 -0.78
N THR A 389 12.92 -11.00 -1.65
CA THR A 389 13.71 -10.93 -2.89
C THR A 389 13.26 -12.01 -3.87
N THR A 390 13.90 -12.09 -5.03
CA THR A 390 13.68 -13.18 -5.99
C THR A 390 14.16 -14.54 -5.45
N ALA A 391 13.78 -15.64 -6.09
CA ALA A 391 14.27 -16.98 -5.71
C ALA A 391 15.80 -17.09 -5.78
N ALA A 392 16.42 -16.51 -6.82
CA ALA A 392 17.89 -16.46 -6.95
C ALA A 392 18.52 -15.55 -5.87
N GLY A 393 17.84 -14.42 -5.56
CA GLY A 393 18.26 -13.50 -4.51
C GLY A 393 18.26 -14.13 -3.12
N ALA A 394 17.24 -14.92 -2.79
CA ALA A 394 17.16 -15.60 -1.51
C ALA A 394 18.30 -16.61 -1.31
N VAL A 395 18.69 -17.33 -2.38
CA VAL A 395 19.88 -18.19 -2.35
C VAL A 395 21.17 -17.39 -2.17
N ALA A 396 21.32 -16.27 -2.91
CA ALA A 396 22.51 -15.42 -2.83
C ALA A 396 22.66 -14.76 -1.46
N LEU A 397 21.56 -14.34 -0.83
CA LEU A 397 21.55 -13.68 0.49
C LEU A 397 21.64 -14.67 1.67
N SER A 398 21.44 -15.98 1.45
CA SER A 398 21.47 -16.96 2.54
C SER A 398 22.73 -16.98 3.41
N PRO A 399 23.94 -16.62 2.92
CA PRO A 399 25.12 -16.49 3.77
C PRO A 399 25.09 -15.27 4.72
N PHE A 400 24.28 -14.27 4.42
CA PHE A 400 24.17 -13.01 5.15
C PHE A 400 23.00 -12.97 6.11
N THR A 401 21.88 -13.63 5.75
CA THR A 401 20.68 -13.71 6.58
C THR A 401 19.88 -15.00 6.35
N PRO A 402 19.42 -15.67 7.43
CA PRO A 402 18.51 -16.80 7.30
C PRO A 402 17.06 -16.37 7.03
N SER A 403 16.74 -15.06 7.13
CA SER A 403 15.39 -14.53 6.97
C SER A 403 15.05 -14.11 5.53
N ALA A 404 15.90 -14.47 4.55
CA ALA A 404 15.63 -14.19 3.14
C ALA A 404 14.54 -15.14 2.60
N LEU A 405 13.41 -14.55 2.15
CA LEU A 405 12.29 -15.26 1.56
C LEU A 405 12.18 -14.98 0.06
N ALA A 406 12.03 -16.07 -0.69
CA ALA A 406 11.75 -15.97 -2.12
C ALA A 406 10.30 -15.52 -2.35
N MET A 407 10.12 -14.40 -3.03
CA MET A 407 8.84 -13.91 -3.50
C MET A 407 8.75 -14.15 -5.02
N PRO A 408 7.86 -15.07 -5.50
CA PRO A 408 7.83 -15.47 -6.92
C PRO A 408 7.60 -14.32 -7.90
N ALA A 409 6.90 -13.28 -7.46
CA ALA A 409 6.62 -12.09 -8.24
C ALA A 409 7.21 -10.85 -7.55
N PHE A 410 8.45 -10.94 -7.05
CA PHE A 410 9.12 -9.77 -6.46
C PHE A 410 9.15 -8.61 -7.47
N PRO A 411 8.70 -7.40 -7.09
CA PRO A 411 8.71 -6.25 -7.98
C PRO A 411 10.16 -5.85 -8.30
N SER A 412 10.40 -5.38 -9.52
CA SER A 412 11.67 -4.72 -9.84
C SER A 412 11.69 -3.35 -9.21
N LEU A 413 12.72 -3.04 -8.44
CA LEU A 413 12.87 -1.77 -7.77
C LEU A 413 13.59 -0.78 -8.70
N ASN A 414 12.97 0.36 -9.02
CA ASN A 414 13.60 1.36 -9.88
C ASN A 414 14.79 2.04 -9.17
N ASN A 415 15.98 2.01 -9.78
CA ASN A 415 17.22 2.57 -9.21
C ASN A 415 17.09 4.07 -8.87
N THR A 416 16.32 4.83 -9.67
CA THR A 416 16.16 6.29 -9.48
C THR A 416 15.08 6.66 -8.47
N GLY A 417 14.18 5.73 -8.15
CA GLY A 417 13.12 5.91 -7.18
C GLY A 417 11.83 5.19 -7.53
N ASP A 418 11.08 4.82 -6.51
CA ASP A 418 9.81 4.11 -6.64
C ASP A 418 8.88 4.36 -5.44
N THR A 419 7.62 3.94 -5.58
CA THR A 419 6.63 3.96 -4.50
C THR A 419 6.27 2.54 -4.11
N LEU A 420 6.66 2.12 -2.92
CA LEU A 420 6.34 0.81 -2.37
C LEU A 420 5.20 0.93 -1.37
N ILE A 421 4.16 0.12 -1.56
CA ILE A 421 2.96 0.13 -0.71
C ILE A 421 2.71 -1.28 -0.20
N LEU A 422 2.67 -1.43 1.12
CA LEU A 422 2.28 -2.65 1.81
C LEU A 422 0.81 -2.54 2.23
N THR A 423 -0.03 -3.48 1.81
CA THR A 423 -1.46 -3.49 2.13
C THR A 423 -1.87 -4.82 2.75
N ASP A 424 -2.99 -4.83 3.47
CA ASP A 424 -3.67 -6.05 3.89
C ASP A 424 -4.60 -6.61 2.80
N SER A 425 -5.26 -7.72 3.08
CA SER A 425 -6.20 -8.38 2.16
C SER A 425 -7.47 -7.58 1.84
N ALA A 426 -7.78 -6.55 2.62
CA ALA A 426 -8.87 -5.61 2.36
C ALA A 426 -8.41 -4.35 1.60
N GLY A 427 -7.12 -4.29 1.20
CA GLY A 427 -6.52 -3.14 0.52
C GLY A 427 -6.21 -1.95 1.44
N ARG A 428 -6.26 -2.13 2.78
CA ARG A 428 -5.87 -1.09 3.73
C ARG A 428 -4.36 -1.00 3.81
N VAL A 429 -3.84 0.22 3.76
CA VAL A 429 -2.39 0.47 3.82
C VAL A 429 -1.85 0.11 5.20
N VAL A 430 -0.83 -0.73 5.24
CA VAL A 430 -0.08 -1.11 6.44
C VAL A 430 1.18 -0.22 6.58
N ASP A 431 1.95 -0.07 5.50
CA ASP A 431 3.06 0.88 5.41
C ASP A 431 3.27 1.30 3.95
N TYR A 432 3.92 2.43 3.74
CA TYR A 432 4.33 2.86 2.41
C TYR A 432 5.62 3.66 2.49
N VAL A 433 6.34 3.70 1.38
CA VAL A 433 7.51 4.55 1.20
C VAL A 433 7.61 4.96 -0.28
N TYR A 434 7.82 6.25 -0.51
CA TYR A 434 8.38 6.75 -1.76
C TYR A 434 9.87 6.96 -1.54
N TYR A 435 10.73 6.21 -2.24
CA TYR A 435 12.17 6.42 -2.15
C TYR A 435 12.71 7.02 -3.45
N ALA A 436 13.87 7.69 -3.35
CA ALA A 436 14.60 8.21 -4.49
C ALA A 436 16.11 8.04 -4.28
N ASP A 437 16.86 7.89 -5.36
CA ASP A 437 18.33 7.76 -5.33
C ASP A 437 19.02 8.96 -4.64
N ALA A 438 18.40 10.16 -4.76
CA ALA A 438 18.83 11.37 -4.09
C ALA A 438 18.87 11.23 -2.55
N TRP A 439 18.20 10.26 -1.97
CA TRP A 439 18.21 10.01 -0.52
C TRP A 439 19.54 9.47 -0.02
N HIS A 440 20.39 8.95 -0.92
CA HIS A 440 21.75 8.56 -0.57
C HIS A 440 22.65 9.75 -0.19
N GLU A 441 22.31 10.99 -0.57
CA GLU A 441 23.04 12.23 -0.27
C GLU A 441 24.53 12.23 -0.69
N ASN A 442 25.12 11.08 -0.91
CA ASN A 442 26.48 10.86 -1.31
C ASN A 442 26.52 10.26 -2.73
N SER A 443 27.15 10.96 -3.68
CA SER A 443 27.22 10.53 -5.07
C SER A 443 27.89 9.16 -5.26
N ALA A 444 28.86 8.79 -4.42
CA ALA A 444 29.50 7.47 -4.48
C ALA A 444 28.55 6.35 -4.04
N LYS A 445 27.66 6.61 -3.08
CA LYS A 445 26.64 5.64 -2.62
C LYS A 445 25.44 5.58 -3.56
N ARG A 446 25.11 6.67 -4.22
CA ARG A 446 24.04 6.74 -5.23
C ARG A 446 24.32 5.86 -6.45
N ASN A 447 25.60 5.57 -6.72
CA ASN A 447 26.03 4.76 -7.87
C ASN A 447 25.88 3.24 -7.66
N GLY A 448 25.23 2.80 -6.58
CA GLY A 448 24.88 1.40 -6.31
C GLY A 448 25.63 0.75 -5.17
N GLY A 449 25.19 -0.45 -4.79
CA GLY A 449 25.77 -1.30 -3.74
C GLY A 449 25.41 -0.92 -2.30
N TRP A 450 24.60 0.12 -2.09
CA TRP A 450 24.20 0.61 -0.77
C TRP A 450 22.69 0.64 -0.64
N SER A 451 22.17 0.13 0.47
CA SER A 451 20.75 0.21 0.81
C SER A 451 20.36 1.58 1.36
N LEU A 452 19.07 1.87 1.31
CA LEU A 452 18.43 2.90 2.11
C LEU A 452 17.86 2.26 3.37
N GLU A 453 18.22 2.75 4.54
CA GLU A 453 17.79 2.28 5.84
C GLU A 453 16.82 3.26 6.50
N ARG A 454 15.73 2.76 7.09
CA ARG A 454 14.85 3.53 7.97
C ARG A 454 15.60 3.81 9.28
N ILE A 455 15.68 5.08 9.69
CA ILE A 455 16.46 5.54 10.85
C ILE A 455 15.74 5.19 12.17
N ASN A 456 14.45 5.47 12.24
CA ASN A 456 13.66 5.25 13.46
C ASN A 456 12.32 4.57 13.14
N PRO A 457 12.16 3.29 13.43
CA PRO A 457 10.90 2.58 13.18
C PRO A 457 9.74 3.08 14.05
N ASN A 458 10.01 3.83 15.14
CA ASN A 458 8.97 4.41 15.99
C ASN A 458 8.39 5.73 15.46
N LEU A 459 8.97 6.25 14.36
CA LEU A 459 8.51 7.43 13.64
C LEU A 459 8.08 7.05 12.21
N PRO A 460 7.10 6.15 12.02
CA PRO A 460 6.78 5.60 10.71
C PRO A 460 6.17 6.62 9.74
N CYS A 461 5.60 7.70 10.25
CA CYS A 461 4.98 8.76 9.44
C CYS A 461 5.98 9.75 8.85
N LEU A 462 7.22 9.74 9.32
CA LEU A 462 8.28 10.52 8.68
C LEU A 462 8.70 9.83 7.38
N GLU A 463 8.83 10.62 6.33
CA GLU A 463 9.22 10.15 5.01
C GLU A 463 10.75 10.27 4.82
N ARG A 464 11.18 11.16 3.92
CA ARG A 464 12.59 11.37 3.56
C ARG A 464 13.51 11.54 4.78
N GLU A 465 13.05 12.24 5.80
CA GLU A 465 13.82 12.58 7.01
C GLU A 465 14.16 11.35 7.87
N ASN A 466 13.38 10.26 7.69
CA ASN A 466 13.57 9.00 8.40
C ASN A 466 14.35 7.94 7.60
N TRP A 467 15.02 8.37 6.51
CA TRP A 467 15.77 7.46 5.67
C TRP A 467 17.19 7.97 5.37
N VAL A 468 18.14 7.05 5.31
CA VAL A 468 19.53 7.36 5.01
C VAL A 468 20.22 6.15 4.35
N SER A 469 21.29 6.40 3.59
CA SER A 469 22.18 5.32 3.14
C SER A 469 22.74 4.51 4.30
N CYS A 470 22.78 3.20 4.17
CA CYS A 470 23.52 2.34 5.09
C CYS A 470 24.93 2.92 5.35
N PRO A 471 25.34 3.14 6.60
CA PRO A 471 26.63 3.79 6.90
C PRO A 471 27.80 2.82 6.90
N VAL A 472 27.58 1.50 6.88
CA VAL A 472 28.60 0.48 7.09
C VAL A 472 28.73 -0.52 5.95
N LEU A 473 29.88 -1.13 5.78
CA LEU A 473 30.05 -2.31 4.92
C LEU A 473 29.34 -3.53 5.56
N PRO A 474 28.77 -4.39 4.75
CA PRO A 474 28.91 -4.53 3.28
C PRO A 474 27.85 -3.77 2.46
N GLY A 475 27.35 -2.63 2.89
CA GLY A 475 26.41 -1.78 2.14
C GLY A 475 24.95 -2.00 2.47
N GLY A 476 24.63 -2.82 3.47
CA GLY A 476 23.28 -3.09 3.97
C GLY A 476 23.30 -3.98 5.21
N THR A 477 22.14 -4.11 5.88
CA THR A 477 21.98 -4.86 7.12
C THR A 477 20.88 -5.94 7.05
N PRO A 478 20.80 -6.77 5.98
CA PRO A 478 19.69 -7.67 5.78
C PRO A 478 19.49 -8.66 6.94
N GLY A 479 18.26 -8.77 7.45
CA GLY A 479 17.83 -9.69 8.50
C GLY A 479 18.19 -9.27 9.92
N ARG A 480 18.52 -8.00 10.14
CA ARG A 480 18.91 -7.45 11.44
C ARG A 480 18.59 -5.96 11.54
N ALA A 481 18.71 -5.40 12.76
CA ALA A 481 18.51 -3.98 12.96
C ALA A 481 19.46 -3.12 12.10
N ASN A 482 18.92 -2.05 11.52
CA ASN A 482 19.65 -1.10 10.68
C ASN A 482 20.86 -0.51 11.39
N ALA A 483 21.97 -0.34 10.68
CA ALA A 483 23.18 0.28 11.22
C ALA A 483 22.97 1.78 11.53
N SER A 484 22.00 2.40 10.86
CA SER A 484 21.59 3.79 11.05
C SER A 484 20.59 3.99 12.18
N LEU A 485 20.12 2.92 12.85
CA LEU A 485 19.07 2.96 13.87
C LEU A 485 19.35 4.01 14.96
N ARG A 486 18.41 4.94 15.14
CA ARG A 486 18.40 5.94 16.21
C ARG A 486 16.99 6.05 16.77
N GLN A 487 16.88 6.21 18.08
CA GLN A 487 15.62 6.38 18.78
C GLN A 487 15.42 7.83 19.28
N THR A 488 15.77 8.80 18.44
CA THR A 488 15.56 10.22 18.75
C THR A 488 14.07 10.53 18.60
N PRO A 489 13.39 11.09 19.60
CA PRO A 489 11.99 11.48 19.46
C PRO A 489 11.86 12.62 18.43
N ASP A 490 10.78 12.63 17.69
CA ASP A 490 10.39 13.75 16.87
C ASP A 490 9.80 14.86 17.74
N THR A 491 10.26 16.08 17.52
CA THR A 491 9.84 17.28 18.26
C THR A 491 9.42 18.41 17.31
N LEU A 492 9.44 18.17 16.00
CA LEU A 492 9.07 19.17 15.01
C LEU A 492 7.56 19.10 14.79
N PRO A 493 6.84 20.23 14.87
CA PRO A 493 5.43 20.26 14.58
C PRO A 493 5.16 20.31 13.07
N PRO A 494 4.06 19.73 12.60
CA PRO A 494 3.64 19.82 11.22
C PRO A 494 3.27 21.28 10.87
N ARG A 495 3.50 21.65 9.60
CA ARG A 495 3.15 22.96 9.05
C ARG A 495 2.30 22.78 7.79
N LEU A 496 1.30 23.63 7.63
CA LEU A 496 0.57 23.73 6.36
C LEU A 496 1.44 24.47 5.34
N VAL A 497 1.86 23.79 4.27
CA VAL A 497 2.79 24.30 3.27
C VAL A 497 2.05 24.91 2.08
N GLU A 498 0.98 24.24 1.63
CA GLU A 498 0.30 24.59 0.40
C GLU A 498 -1.17 24.17 0.43
N ALA A 499 -2.02 24.95 -0.25
CA ALA A 499 -3.38 24.57 -0.58
C ALA A 499 -3.59 24.78 -2.09
N PHE A 500 -4.09 23.76 -2.79
CA PHE A 500 -4.29 23.81 -4.23
C PHE A 500 -5.69 23.28 -4.61
N PRO A 501 -6.47 24.01 -5.42
CA PRO A 501 -7.75 23.53 -5.91
C PRO A 501 -7.54 22.45 -6.99
N LEU A 502 -8.09 21.26 -6.78
CA LEU A 502 -8.18 20.20 -7.77
C LEU A 502 -9.43 20.37 -8.66
N ALA A 503 -10.44 20.97 -8.09
CA ALA A 503 -11.70 21.39 -8.71
C ALA A 503 -12.29 22.55 -7.88
N ASP A 504 -13.39 23.13 -8.31
CA ASP A 504 -14.06 24.24 -7.63
C ASP A 504 -14.56 23.91 -6.22
N GLU A 505 -14.90 22.62 -5.95
CA GLU A 505 -15.34 22.13 -4.63
C GLU A 505 -14.31 21.21 -3.96
N ARG A 506 -13.09 21.09 -4.51
CA ARG A 506 -12.09 20.12 -4.03
C ARG A 506 -10.71 20.73 -3.89
N LEU A 507 -10.18 20.72 -2.67
CA LEU A 507 -8.88 21.28 -2.32
C LEU A 507 -7.90 20.18 -1.92
N GLU A 508 -6.68 20.27 -2.39
CA GLU A 508 -5.54 19.49 -1.89
C GLU A 508 -4.72 20.35 -0.94
N LEU A 509 -4.54 19.89 0.27
CA LEU A 509 -3.69 20.52 1.28
C LEU A 509 -2.43 19.68 1.45
N ARG A 510 -1.27 20.32 1.44
CA ARG A 510 0.01 19.67 1.67
C ARG A 510 0.65 20.18 2.95
N PHE A 511 1.07 19.24 3.80
CA PHE A 511 1.76 19.53 5.06
C PHE A 511 3.25 19.18 4.94
N SER A 512 4.05 19.71 5.87
CA SER A 512 5.51 19.49 5.91
C SER A 512 5.88 18.04 6.23
N GLU A 513 4.99 17.31 6.92
CA GLU A 513 5.19 15.93 7.37
C GLU A 513 3.89 15.16 7.51
N GLY A 514 3.98 13.86 7.83
CA GLY A 514 2.83 12.98 7.94
C GLY A 514 1.97 13.26 9.15
N LEU A 515 0.64 13.28 8.96
CA LEU A 515 -0.34 13.61 9.99
C LEU A 515 -0.95 12.36 10.65
N ASP A 516 -1.38 12.51 11.89
CA ASP A 516 -2.26 11.55 12.54
C ASP A 516 -3.63 11.54 11.84
N ARG A 517 -4.08 10.36 11.42
CA ARG A 517 -5.32 10.17 10.69
C ARG A 517 -6.54 10.64 11.48
N SER A 518 -6.56 10.40 12.78
CA SER A 518 -7.74 10.66 13.63
C SER A 518 -8.09 12.14 13.71
N VAL A 519 -7.06 13.01 13.68
CA VAL A 519 -7.23 14.47 13.74
C VAL A 519 -7.18 15.14 12.36
N ALA A 520 -6.48 14.55 11.39
CA ALA A 520 -6.41 15.09 10.03
C ALA A 520 -7.75 15.06 9.29
N THR A 521 -8.69 14.22 9.69
CA THR A 521 -10.04 14.13 9.13
C THR A 521 -11.09 14.93 9.90
N ASP A 522 -10.70 15.61 10.99
CA ASP A 522 -11.59 16.48 11.76
C ASP A 522 -11.80 17.81 11.03
N LEU A 523 -13.02 18.06 10.55
CA LEU A 523 -13.38 19.33 9.87
C LEU A 523 -13.19 20.55 10.74
N SER A 524 -13.30 20.40 12.07
CA SER A 524 -13.11 21.52 12.99
C SER A 524 -11.66 22.03 13.03
N ALA A 525 -10.71 21.26 12.47
CA ALA A 525 -9.32 21.64 12.37
C ALA A 525 -9.00 22.65 11.24
N TYR A 526 -9.92 22.84 10.29
CA TYR A 526 -9.69 23.65 9.10
C TYR A 526 -10.54 24.92 9.09
N ARG A 527 -9.97 26.03 8.63
CA ARG A 527 -10.63 27.34 8.54
C ARG A 527 -10.32 28.00 7.21
N LEU A 528 -11.32 28.63 6.62
CA LEU A 528 -11.19 29.47 5.43
C LEU A 528 -11.72 30.89 5.68
N SER A 529 -11.08 31.86 5.06
CA SER A 529 -11.55 33.25 5.00
C SER A 529 -11.42 33.78 3.56
N PRO A 530 -12.49 34.22 2.90
CA PRO A 530 -13.91 34.17 3.31
C PRO A 530 -14.35 32.73 3.67
N THR A 531 -15.28 32.60 4.62
CA THR A 531 -15.74 31.32 5.12
C THR A 531 -16.55 30.56 4.07
N LEU A 532 -16.18 29.30 3.85
CA LEU A 532 -16.94 28.31 3.09
C LEU A 532 -17.22 27.09 3.96
N PRO A 533 -18.44 26.51 3.89
CA PRO A 533 -18.74 25.30 4.65
C PRO A 533 -18.02 24.08 4.07
N LEU A 534 -17.40 23.29 4.95
CA LEU A 534 -16.70 22.05 4.60
C LEU A 534 -17.67 20.88 4.61
N ASP A 535 -17.45 19.94 3.69
CA ASP A 535 -18.20 18.68 3.61
C ASP A 535 -17.43 17.53 4.26
N SER A 536 -16.23 17.28 3.81
CA SER A 536 -15.38 16.21 4.33
C SER A 536 -13.89 16.52 4.20
N ALA A 537 -13.08 15.85 5.02
CA ALA A 537 -11.63 15.87 4.98
C ALA A 537 -11.12 14.43 4.85
N ILE A 538 -10.29 14.16 3.85
CA ILE A 538 -9.77 12.85 3.52
C ILE A 538 -8.25 12.89 3.56
N LEU A 539 -7.65 12.19 4.52
CA LEU A 539 -6.20 11.97 4.51
C LEU A 539 -5.85 10.93 3.45
N VAL A 540 -4.94 11.28 2.53
CA VAL A 540 -4.49 10.36 1.47
C VAL A 540 -3.70 9.22 2.08
N PRO A 541 -4.16 7.95 1.96
CA PRO A 541 -3.57 6.84 2.70
C PRO A 541 -2.09 6.56 2.37
N ALA A 542 -1.70 6.71 1.10
CA ALA A 542 -0.34 6.50 0.62
C ALA A 542 0.52 7.77 0.66
N ASN A 543 0.03 8.85 1.25
CA ASN A 543 0.78 10.09 1.43
C ASN A 543 0.11 10.88 2.56
N ARG A 544 0.53 10.63 3.78
CA ARG A 544 -0.06 11.26 4.97
C ARG A 544 0.21 12.75 5.10
N ARG A 545 1.01 13.35 4.22
CA ARG A 545 1.22 14.80 4.14
C ARG A 545 0.11 15.51 3.37
N THR A 546 -0.78 14.75 2.74
CA THR A 546 -1.82 15.31 1.87
C THR A 546 -3.21 15.05 2.44
N VAL A 547 -3.97 16.13 2.63
CA VAL A 547 -5.38 16.10 2.97
C VAL A 547 -6.19 16.67 1.80
N VAL A 548 -7.23 15.96 1.39
CA VAL A 548 -8.20 16.47 0.42
C VAL A 548 -9.41 16.96 1.19
N LEU A 549 -9.69 18.27 1.09
CA LEU A 549 -10.93 18.88 1.61
C LEU A 549 -11.97 18.96 0.51
N LEU A 550 -13.19 18.55 0.81
CA LEU A 550 -14.36 18.77 0.00
C LEU A 550 -15.18 19.95 0.58
N LEU A 551 -15.58 20.85 -0.29
CA LEU A 551 -16.40 22.01 0.06
C LEU A 551 -17.87 21.71 -0.24
N LYS A 552 -18.80 22.30 0.52
CA LYS A 552 -20.24 22.25 0.22
C LYS A 552 -20.67 23.29 -0.81
N GLU A 553 -19.86 24.31 -0.99
CA GLU A 553 -20.07 25.40 -1.95
C GLU A 553 -18.78 25.62 -2.74
N PRO A 554 -18.87 25.88 -4.05
CA PRO A 554 -17.70 26.06 -4.89
C PRO A 554 -16.92 27.35 -4.58
N LEU A 555 -15.59 27.29 -4.81
CA LEU A 555 -14.77 28.50 -4.83
C LEU A 555 -15.27 29.49 -5.87
N GLN A 556 -15.31 30.78 -5.52
CA GLN A 556 -15.72 31.82 -6.44
C GLN A 556 -14.52 32.34 -7.27
N PRO A 557 -14.67 32.52 -8.59
CA PRO A 557 -13.64 33.07 -9.43
C PRO A 557 -13.21 34.47 -8.96
N GLY A 558 -11.91 34.79 -9.01
CA GLY A 558 -11.36 36.06 -8.61
C GLY A 558 -11.28 36.32 -7.09
N VAL A 559 -11.75 35.40 -6.27
CA VAL A 559 -11.66 35.48 -4.82
C VAL A 559 -10.41 34.76 -4.32
N VAL A 560 -9.55 35.51 -3.60
CA VAL A 560 -8.43 34.93 -2.86
C VAL A 560 -8.88 34.53 -1.47
N TYR A 561 -8.93 33.23 -1.22
CA TYR A 561 -9.19 32.69 0.10
C TYR A 561 -7.89 32.51 0.87
N ARG A 562 -7.97 32.57 2.19
CA ARG A 562 -6.89 32.18 3.10
C ARG A 562 -7.33 30.95 3.87
N LEU A 563 -6.53 29.90 3.81
CA LEU A 563 -6.77 28.67 4.56
C LEU A 563 -5.70 28.49 5.63
N TRP A 564 -6.11 28.05 6.80
CA TRP A 564 -5.20 27.65 7.87
C TRP A 564 -5.76 26.43 8.60
N ALA A 565 -4.87 25.68 9.22
CA ALA A 565 -5.20 24.60 10.12
C ALA A 565 -4.95 25.02 11.57
N THR A 566 -5.66 24.39 12.50
CA THR A 566 -5.53 24.68 13.93
C THR A 566 -4.62 23.65 14.62
N ASP A 567 -4.31 23.86 15.89
CA ASP A 567 -3.54 22.97 16.76
C ASP A 567 -4.23 21.61 17.08
N ILE A 568 -5.45 21.41 16.57
CA ILE A 568 -6.09 20.09 16.52
C ILE A 568 -5.26 19.13 15.65
N ILE A 569 -4.72 19.63 14.52
CA ILE A 569 -3.84 18.84 13.64
C ILE A 569 -2.57 18.50 14.39
N ARG A 570 -2.21 17.23 14.34
CA ARG A 570 -0.99 16.68 14.91
C ARG A 570 -0.30 15.76 13.92
N ASP A 571 1.01 15.62 14.06
CA ASP A 571 1.75 14.55 13.42
C ASP A 571 1.52 13.20 14.16
N CYS A 572 2.13 12.14 13.67
CA CYS A 572 2.02 10.81 14.31
C CYS A 572 2.83 10.68 15.60
N SER A 573 3.68 11.66 15.93
CA SER A 573 4.43 11.76 17.17
C SER A 573 3.66 12.51 18.25
N GLY A 574 2.53 13.14 17.88
CA GLY A 574 1.66 13.92 18.76
C GLY A 574 2.01 15.41 18.84
N ASN A 575 3.00 15.91 18.05
CA ASN A 575 3.32 17.33 18.00
C ASN A 575 2.18 18.11 17.34
N ALA A 576 1.66 19.12 18.00
CA ALA A 576 0.56 19.92 17.49
C ALA A 576 1.05 20.98 16.50
N LEU A 577 0.30 21.17 15.40
CA LEU A 577 0.54 22.22 14.41
C LEU A 577 0.58 23.60 15.07
N ILE A 578 1.57 24.42 14.71
CA ILE A 578 1.64 25.81 15.14
C ILE A 578 0.71 26.62 14.22
N SER A 579 -0.37 27.15 14.77
CA SER A 579 -1.52 27.72 14.05
C SER A 579 -1.28 29.07 13.34
N SER A 580 -0.03 29.47 13.11
CA SER A 580 0.32 30.78 12.51
C SER A 580 0.36 30.79 10.99
N ASP A 581 0.43 29.64 10.33
CA ASP A 581 0.62 29.57 8.89
C ASP A 581 -0.72 29.61 8.16
N THR A 582 -0.94 30.70 7.41
CA THR A 582 -2.06 30.81 6.47
C THR A 582 -1.55 30.69 5.05
N VAL A 583 -2.19 29.84 4.25
CA VAL A 583 -1.85 29.68 2.83
C VAL A 583 -2.95 30.28 1.96
N PRO A 584 -2.59 31.09 0.96
CA PRO A 584 -3.57 31.61 0.00
C PRO A 584 -3.99 30.52 -0.98
N LEU A 585 -5.25 30.57 -1.41
CA LEU A 585 -5.76 29.72 -2.47
C LEU A 585 -6.86 30.44 -3.24
N GLY A 586 -7.23 29.94 -4.40
CA GLY A 586 -8.34 30.42 -5.20
C GLY A 586 -8.49 29.64 -6.49
N LEU A 587 -9.60 29.83 -7.18
CA LEU A 587 -9.92 29.10 -8.40
C LEU A 587 -9.10 29.63 -9.59
N PRO A 588 -8.26 28.82 -10.25
CA PRO A 588 -7.52 29.25 -11.42
C PRO A 588 -8.45 29.60 -12.58
N GLN A 589 -8.12 30.69 -13.26
CA GLN A 589 -8.90 31.24 -14.38
C GLN A 589 -8.07 31.21 -15.67
N VAL A 590 -8.74 31.32 -16.80
CA VAL A 590 -8.09 31.47 -18.10
C VAL A 590 -7.61 32.94 -18.25
N PRO A 591 -6.34 33.17 -18.60
CA PRO A 591 -5.85 34.52 -18.78
C PRO A 591 -6.37 35.13 -20.08
N GLU A 592 -6.53 36.45 -20.06
CA GLU A 592 -6.68 37.26 -21.25
C GLU A 592 -5.32 37.87 -21.65
N PRO A 593 -5.14 38.34 -22.89
CA PRO A 593 -3.93 39.04 -23.29
C PRO A 593 -3.61 40.21 -22.35
N SER A 594 -2.38 40.27 -21.89
CA SER A 594 -1.86 41.27 -20.93
C SER A 594 -2.36 41.15 -19.48
N ASP A 595 -3.05 40.11 -19.07
CA ASP A 595 -3.34 39.84 -17.65
C ASP A 595 -2.05 39.57 -16.87
N VAL A 596 -1.13 38.82 -17.47
CA VAL A 596 0.24 38.64 -16.99
C VAL A 596 1.20 39.24 -17.98
N VAL A 597 2.15 40.02 -17.50
CA VAL A 597 3.12 40.70 -18.35
C VAL A 597 4.55 40.35 -18.00
N VAL A 598 5.44 40.33 -19.00
CA VAL A 598 6.87 40.35 -18.78
C VAL A 598 7.25 41.66 -18.13
N ASN A 599 7.87 41.60 -16.97
CA ASN A 599 8.11 42.77 -16.12
C ASN A 599 9.58 43.19 -16.07
N GLU A 600 10.48 42.23 -15.98
CA GLU A 600 11.92 42.45 -15.91
C GLU A 600 12.67 41.32 -16.63
N VAL A 601 13.75 41.63 -17.37
CA VAL A 601 14.57 40.66 -18.07
C VAL A 601 16.04 40.96 -17.87
N LEU A 602 16.81 40.01 -17.35
CA LEU A 602 18.27 40.02 -17.38
C LEU A 602 18.71 38.99 -18.44
N PHE A 603 19.23 39.44 -19.56
CA PHE A 603 19.67 38.63 -20.69
C PHE A 603 21.18 38.71 -20.92
N ASN A 604 21.89 39.60 -20.23
CA ASN A 604 23.35 39.75 -20.28
C ASN A 604 23.87 39.80 -18.84
N PRO A 605 23.92 38.65 -18.13
CA PRO A 605 24.37 38.60 -16.74
C PRO A 605 25.88 38.86 -16.64
N GLU A 606 26.36 39.23 -15.46
CA GLU A 606 27.81 39.29 -15.18
C GLU A 606 28.46 37.87 -15.40
N PRO A 607 29.80 37.84 -15.60
CA PRO A 607 30.50 36.55 -15.81
C PRO A 607 30.13 35.50 -14.78
N PHE A 608 29.86 34.29 -15.27
CA PHE A 608 29.39 33.14 -14.48
C PHE A 608 27.99 33.32 -13.81
N GLY A 609 27.27 34.40 -14.15
CA GLY A 609 25.88 34.59 -13.74
C GLY A 609 24.90 33.89 -14.66
N VAL A 610 23.64 33.94 -14.29
CA VAL A 610 22.53 33.36 -15.06
C VAL A 610 21.47 34.40 -15.44
N ASP A 611 20.80 34.15 -16.55
CA ASP A 611 19.66 34.95 -16.99
C ASP A 611 18.48 34.80 -16.03
N PHE A 612 17.61 35.80 -16.03
CA PHE A 612 16.28 35.63 -15.45
C PHE A 612 15.21 36.40 -16.27
N VAL A 613 13.98 35.90 -16.13
CA VAL A 613 12.76 36.56 -16.62
C VAL A 613 11.79 36.68 -15.48
N GLU A 614 11.35 37.91 -15.21
CA GLU A 614 10.29 38.15 -14.26
C GLU A 614 8.97 38.42 -14.97
N ILE A 615 7.89 37.82 -14.43
CA ILE A 615 6.52 38.08 -14.83
C ILE A 615 5.72 38.70 -13.69
N TYR A 616 4.75 39.52 -14.04
CA TYR A 616 3.87 40.19 -13.08
C TYR A 616 2.41 39.95 -13.46
N ASN A 617 1.62 39.44 -12.50
CA ASN A 617 0.18 39.33 -12.64
C ASN A 617 -0.47 40.66 -12.31
N ARG A 618 -0.82 41.42 -13.34
CA ARG A 618 -1.44 42.74 -13.16
C ARG A 618 -2.96 42.71 -13.04
N SER A 619 -3.56 41.50 -13.22
CA SER A 619 -5.01 41.32 -13.13
C SER A 619 -5.44 40.96 -11.70
N ASP A 620 -6.75 40.93 -11.50
CA ASP A 620 -7.38 40.39 -10.28
C ASP A 620 -7.68 38.88 -10.38
N LYS A 621 -7.20 38.21 -11.44
CA LYS A 621 -7.38 36.76 -11.67
C LYS A 621 -6.27 35.95 -11.02
N ILE A 622 -6.60 34.72 -10.69
CA ILE A 622 -5.64 33.71 -10.18
C ILE A 622 -5.34 32.72 -11.30
N PHE A 623 -4.10 32.35 -11.48
CA PHE A 623 -3.68 31.42 -12.53
C PHE A 623 -2.97 30.20 -11.95
N ASN A 624 -2.98 29.10 -12.70
CA ASN A 624 -2.13 27.92 -12.43
C ASN A 624 -0.90 27.99 -13.34
N LEU A 625 0.28 28.09 -12.77
CA LEU A 625 1.53 28.16 -13.55
C LEU A 625 1.83 26.90 -14.34
N ALA A 626 1.28 25.75 -13.96
CA ALA A 626 1.46 24.50 -14.71
C ALA A 626 0.92 24.59 -16.16
N ASP A 627 -0.03 25.52 -16.41
CA ASP A 627 -0.66 25.72 -17.71
C ASP A 627 0.05 26.79 -18.57
N PHE A 628 1.17 27.38 -18.04
CA PHE A 628 1.92 28.43 -18.74
C PHE A 628 3.18 27.90 -19.39
N TYR A 629 3.59 28.59 -20.46
CA TYR A 629 4.76 28.30 -21.27
C TYR A 629 5.53 29.58 -21.53
N ILE A 630 6.86 29.49 -21.59
CA ILE A 630 7.76 30.57 -21.96
C ILE A 630 8.54 30.17 -23.23
N ALA A 631 8.70 31.09 -24.16
CA ALA A 631 9.36 30.80 -25.42
C ALA A 631 10.21 32.00 -25.89
N ASN A 632 11.27 31.70 -26.67
CA ASN A 632 11.93 32.65 -27.54
C ASN A 632 11.67 32.25 -29.00
N PHE A 633 11.00 33.12 -29.74
CA PHE A 633 10.70 32.95 -31.18
C PHE A 633 11.59 33.78 -32.09
N TYR A 634 12.57 34.50 -31.54
CA TYR A 634 13.44 35.40 -32.34
C TYR A 634 14.41 34.64 -33.20
N ASP A 635 15.07 33.61 -32.63
CA ASP A 635 16.07 32.76 -33.30
C ASP A 635 15.66 31.30 -33.44
N GLY A 636 14.37 31.02 -33.49
CA GLY A 636 13.83 29.67 -33.56
C GLY A 636 12.90 29.34 -32.38
N ALA A 637 12.05 28.35 -32.57
CA ALA A 637 11.01 28.02 -31.57
C ALA A 637 11.55 27.21 -30.38
N ALA A 638 12.19 27.83 -29.42
CA ALA A 638 12.53 27.20 -28.15
C ALA A 638 11.38 27.42 -27.14
N VAL A 639 10.52 26.42 -26.96
CA VAL A 639 9.39 26.46 -26.01
C VAL A 639 9.73 25.66 -24.76
N ARG A 640 9.45 26.23 -23.60
CA ARG A 640 9.56 25.55 -22.30
C ARG A 640 8.23 25.61 -21.56
N ASN A 641 7.76 24.44 -21.09
CA ASN A 641 6.66 24.40 -20.14
C ASN A 641 7.17 24.86 -18.79
N ILE A 642 6.47 25.78 -18.12
CA ILE A 642 6.79 26.15 -16.75
C ILE A 642 6.50 24.98 -15.81
N GLY A 643 5.37 24.26 -15.98
CA GLY A 643 5.10 22.96 -15.41
C GLY A 643 5.03 22.90 -13.87
N VAL A 644 5.12 24.03 -13.20
CA VAL A 644 5.11 24.11 -11.74
C VAL A 644 3.67 24.21 -11.25
N LYS A 645 3.23 23.23 -10.45
CA LYS A 645 1.93 23.26 -9.78
C LYS A 645 1.95 24.31 -8.69
N ARG A 646 1.68 25.57 -9.05
CA ARG A 646 1.64 26.72 -8.17
C ARG A 646 0.56 27.70 -8.62
N LEU A 647 -0.17 28.29 -7.67
CA LEU A 647 -1.07 29.40 -7.95
C LEU A 647 -0.28 30.71 -8.09
N PHE A 648 -0.67 31.51 -9.06
CA PHE A 648 -0.13 32.84 -9.34
C PHE A 648 -1.20 33.88 -9.04
N PHE A 649 -1.01 34.57 -7.91
CA PHE A 649 -2.00 35.47 -7.35
C PHE A 649 -1.98 36.85 -7.98
N PRO A 650 -3.08 37.63 -7.82
CA PRO A 650 -3.12 39.05 -8.20
C PRO A 650 -1.94 39.83 -7.63
N HIS A 651 -1.33 40.67 -8.47
CA HIS A 651 -0.25 41.60 -8.13
C HIS A 651 1.04 40.94 -7.61
N GLU A 652 1.23 39.65 -7.87
CA GLU A 652 2.44 38.89 -7.53
C GLU A 652 3.49 39.01 -8.63
N TYR A 653 4.77 39.01 -8.23
CA TYR A 653 5.95 38.94 -9.09
C TYR A 653 6.58 37.57 -8.95
N LEU A 654 6.90 36.89 -10.09
CA LEU A 654 7.57 35.60 -10.13
C LEU A 654 8.75 35.65 -11.10
N VAL A 655 9.87 35.08 -10.70
CA VAL A 655 11.10 35.04 -11.47
C VAL A 655 11.44 33.64 -11.90
N PHE A 656 11.69 33.46 -13.18
CA PHE A 656 12.20 32.21 -13.75
C PHE A 656 13.69 32.34 -14.00
N THR A 657 14.48 31.38 -13.53
CA THR A 657 15.93 31.33 -13.67
C THR A 657 16.45 29.91 -13.61
N PRO A 658 17.56 29.55 -14.31
CA PRO A 658 18.17 28.23 -14.16
C PRO A 658 18.87 28.01 -12.80
N ASN A 659 19.19 29.08 -12.05
CA ASN A 659 19.86 28.99 -10.75
C ASN A 659 19.39 30.07 -9.78
N SER A 660 18.53 29.70 -8.85
CA SER A 660 17.97 30.61 -7.84
C SER A 660 19.01 31.08 -6.81
N GLU A 661 20.04 30.27 -6.53
CA GLU A 661 21.11 30.61 -5.59
C GLU A 661 21.98 31.73 -6.15
N ASP A 662 22.31 31.71 -7.45
CA ASP A 662 23.05 32.79 -8.11
C ASP A 662 22.27 34.10 -8.10
N ILE A 663 20.95 34.05 -8.39
CA ILE A 663 20.08 35.21 -8.30
C ILE A 663 20.06 35.76 -6.87
N HIS A 664 19.88 34.93 -5.87
CA HIS A 664 19.84 35.38 -4.47
C HIS A 664 21.18 35.97 -4.00
N LYS A 665 22.30 35.45 -4.48
CA LYS A 665 23.64 35.97 -4.20
C LYS A 665 23.88 37.35 -4.81
N ARG A 666 23.43 37.59 -6.04
CA ARG A 666 23.61 38.84 -6.77
C ARG A 666 22.56 39.88 -6.40
N PHE A 667 21.37 39.43 -6.03
CA PHE A 667 20.21 40.23 -5.63
C PHE A 667 19.71 39.77 -4.24
N PRO A 668 20.44 40.11 -3.15
CA PRO A 668 20.21 39.59 -1.81
C PRO A 668 18.84 39.92 -1.20
N VAL A 669 18.13 40.89 -1.80
CA VAL A 669 16.78 41.32 -1.36
C VAL A 669 15.67 40.53 -2.08
N ALA A 670 16.02 39.67 -3.05
CA ALA A 670 15.06 38.78 -3.73
C ALA A 670 14.35 37.86 -2.72
N ARG A 671 13.07 37.56 -2.98
CA ARG A 671 12.28 36.66 -2.17
C ARG A 671 12.45 35.23 -2.69
N PRO A 672 13.10 34.33 -1.93
CA PRO A 672 13.36 32.96 -2.39
C PRO A 672 12.10 32.19 -2.81
N GLU A 673 10.99 32.44 -2.14
CA GLU A 673 9.70 31.79 -2.41
C GLU A 673 9.10 32.14 -3.78
N ASN A 674 9.57 33.25 -4.40
CA ASN A 674 9.12 33.72 -5.72
C ASN A 674 10.14 33.44 -6.84
N LEU A 675 11.27 32.77 -6.53
CA LEU A 675 12.23 32.30 -7.50
C LEU A 675 11.88 30.87 -7.95
N ILE A 676 11.62 30.69 -9.22
CA ILE A 676 11.27 29.39 -9.81
C ILE A 676 12.43 28.91 -10.68
N VAL A 677 13.00 27.76 -10.31
CA VAL A 677 14.09 27.15 -11.10
C VAL A 677 13.51 26.54 -12.37
N LEU A 678 13.91 27.08 -13.50
CA LEU A 678 13.47 26.67 -14.83
C LEU A 678 14.60 26.85 -15.85
N THR A 679 14.82 25.85 -16.70
CA THR A 679 15.69 26.02 -17.87
C THR A 679 15.03 26.96 -18.86
N LEU A 680 15.49 28.19 -18.91
CA LEU A 680 14.96 29.20 -19.84
C LEU A 680 15.26 28.87 -21.30
N PRO A 681 14.45 29.36 -22.26
CA PRO A 681 14.92 29.50 -23.64
C PRO A 681 16.18 30.37 -23.67
N SER A 682 17.06 30.18 -24.65
CA SER A 682 18.24 31.06 -24.82
C SER A 682 17.81 32.52 -24.96
N LEU A 683 18.45 33.40 -24.21
CA LEU A 683 18.25 34.84 -24.26
C LEU A 683 19.55 35.50 -24.76
N PRO A 684 19.71 35.75 -26.05
CA PRO A 684 20.92 36.38 -26.61
C PRO A 684 21.13 37.79 -26.04
N ASP A 685 22.42 38.18 -25.83
CA ASP A 685 22.82 39.43 -25.18
C ASP A 685 22.50 40.72 -25.94
N ASP A 686 22.24 40.61 -27.24
CA ASP A 686 21.98 41.78 -28.13
C ASP A 686 20.50 42.01 -28.46
N ALA A 687 19.77 40.93 -28.71
CA ALA A 687 18.34 40.97 -29.03
C ALA A 687 17.69 39.60 -28.90
N GLY A 688 16.45 39.56 -28.47
CA GLY A 688 15.68 38.30 -28.33
C GLY A 688 14.19 38.57 -28.07
N ASN A 689 13.50 37.48 -27.79
CA ASN A 689 12.07 37.56 -27.49
C ASN A 689 11.75 36.72 -26.26
N VAL A 690 10.91 37.26 -25.41
CA VAL A 690 10.26 36.53 -24.34
C VAL A 690 8.76 36.51 -24.61
N THR A 691 8.23 35.39 -25.00
CA THR A 691 6.79 35.19 -25.21
C THR A 691 6.24 34.28 -24.13
N LEU A 692 5.24 34.78 -23.43
CA LEU A 692 4.47 34.04 -22.44
C LEU A 692 3.14 33.63 -23.04
N PHE A 693 2.80 32.35 -23.00
CA PHE A 693 1.48 31.86 -23.39
C PHE A 693 0.93 30.82 -22.42
N TRP A 694 -0.37 30.76 -22.34
CA TRP A 694 -1.12 29.78 -21.60
C TRP A 694 -1.70 28.74 -22.55
N SER A 695 -1.67 27.46 -22.19
CA SER A 695 -2.29 26.41 -22.99
C SER A 695 -2.81 25.29 -22.10
N LYS A 696 -4.07 24.97 -22.29
CA LYS A 696 -4.72 23.84 -21.61
C LYS A 696 -5.70 23.17 -22.57
N GLU A 697 -5.68 21.84 -22.63
CA GLU A 697 -6.49 21.07 -23.56
C GLU A 697 -6.25 21.49 -25.02
N ASN A 698 -7.23 22.10 -25.68
CA ASN A 698 -7.13 22.59 -27.07
C ASN A 698 -7.13 24.13 -27.17
N GLU A 699 -7.08 24.82 -26.01
CA GLU A 699 -7.06 26.28 -25.97
C GLU A 699 -5.64 26.81 -25.80
N ARG A 700 -5.35 27.93 -26.46
CA ARG A 700 -4.07 28.63 -26.35
C ARG A 700 -4.29 30.13 -26.40
N VAL A 701 -3.71 30.84 -25.42
CA VAL A 701 -3.74 32.30 -25.34
C VAL A 701 -2.30 32.81 -25.25
N THR A 702 -1.88 33.67 -26.21
CA THR A 702 -0.66 34.46 -26.04
C THR A 702 -0.95 35.55 -25.03
N VAL A 703 -0.31 35.48 -23.86
CA VAL A 703 -0.59 36.36 -22.73
C VAL A 703 0.22 37.64 -22.83
N ASP A 704 1.53 37.53 -23.11
CA ASP A 704 2.39 38.68 -23.42
C ASP A 704 3.55 38.26 -24.33
N SER A 705 4.13 39.23 -25.06
CA SER A 705 5.28 38.94 -25.91
C SER A 705 6.16 40.19 -26.00
N PHE A 706 7.36 40.09 -25.46
CA PHE A 706 8.34 41.20 -25.41
C PHE A 706 9.53 40.86 -26.29
N VAL A 707 9.80 41.79 -27.23
CA VAL A 707 11.01 41.75 -28.07
C VAL A 707 11.98 42.75 -27.46
N TYR A 708 13.04 42.26 -26.85
CA TYR A 708 14.07 43.10 -26.27
C TYR A 708 15.24 43.34 -27.20
N PHE A 709 15.91 44.45 -26.96
CA PHE A 709 17.17 44.83 -27.62
C PHE A 709 18.10 45.48 -26.62
N ASP A 710 19.42 45.23 -26.74
CA ASP A 710 20.46 45.87 -25.93
C ASP A 710 20.36 47.40 -25.92
N ARG A 711 19.93 48.03 -27.05
CA ARG A 711 19.70 49.46 -27.16
C ARG A 711 18.56 50.01 -26.30
N TYR A 712 17.77 49.16 -25.63
CA TYR A 712 16.71 49.61 -24.69
C TYR A 712 17.31 49.94 -23.31
N HIS A 713 18.56 49.57 -23.09
CA HIS A 713 19.31 50.08 -21.95
C HIS A 713 19.46 51.58 -21.98
N HIS A 714 19.60 52.17 -20.80
CA HIS A 714 19.76 53.62 -20.65
C HIS A 714 20.95 54.14 -21.51
N PRO A 715 20.76 55.20 -22.34
CA PRO A 715 21.76 55.61 -23.32
C PRO A 715 23.08 56.12 -22.69
N LEU A 716 23.07 56.48 -21.41
CA LEU A 716 24.31 56.86 -20.69
C LEU A 716 25.13 55.66 -20.20
N LEU A 717 24.63 54.44 -20.30
CA LEU A 717 25.40 53.20 -19.98
C LEU A 717 26.22 52.77 -21.17
N THR A 718 27.53 52.63 -21.00
CA THR A 718 28.39 51.99 -21.99
C THR A 718 28.09 50.48 -22.08
N SER A 719 28.49 49.79 -23.15
CA SER A 719 28.23 48.34 -23.29
C SER A 719 28.76 47.54 -22.10
N ALA A 720 29.96 47.88 -21.58
CA ALA A 720 30.49 47.22 -20.37
C ALA A 720 29.73 47.51 -19.08
N GLN A 721 28.95 48.57 -19.02
CA GLN A 721 28.12 48.95 -17.85
C GLN A 721 26.72 48.34 -17.93
N ARG A 722 26.33 47.72 -19.03
CA ARG A 722 25.04 47.01 -19.20
C ARG A 722 25.09 45.61 -18.71
N GLU A 723 26.27 45.02 -18.62
CA GLU A 723 26.47 43.67 -18.09
C GLU A 723 26.00 43.59 -16.63
N GLY A 724 25.16 42.60 -16.32
CA GLY A 724 24.55 42.45 -14.99
C GLY A 724 23.43 43.46 -14.65
N VAL A 725 22.97 44.26 -15.62
CA VAL A 725 21.87 45.20 -15.47
C VAL A 725 20.63 44.68 -16.21
N SER A 726 19.51 44.53 -15.52
CA SER A 726 18.27 44.09 -16.15
C SER A 726 17.55 45.24 -16.90
N LEU A 727 16.69 44.86 -17.83
CA LEU A 727 15.67 45.74 -18.40
C LEU A 727 14.39 45.66 -17.61
N GLU A 728 13.92 46.81 -17.13
CA GLU A 728 12.69 46.93 -16.36
C GLU A 728 11.57 47.61 -17.15
N ARG A 729 10.36 47.08 -17.02
CA ARG A 729 9.12 47.68 -17.51
C ARG A 729 8.74 48.88 -16.62
N ILE A 730 8.51 50.03 -17.26
CA ILE A 730 8.17 51.29 -16.53
C ILE A 730 6.71 51.28 -16.11
N ARG A 731 5.80 50.88 -16.98
CA ARG A 731 4.36 50.86 -16.70
C ARG A 731 3.80 49.47 -17.02
N ALA A 732 3.21 48.83 -16.06
CA ALA A 732 2.60 47.53 -16.24
C ALA A 732 1.40 47.54 -17.19
N ASP A 733 0.67 48.70 -17.28
CA ASP A 733 -0.46 48.96 -18.16
C ASP A 733 -0.05 49.49 -19.53
N GLY A 734 1.23 49.82 -19.73
CA GLY A 734 1.77 50.32 -20.98
C GLY A 734 2.00 49.20 -22.01
N PRO A 735 2.08 49.58 -23.32
CA PRO A 735 2.35 48.61 -24.39
C PRO A 735 3.68 47.90 -24.20
N THR A 736 3.68 46.55 -24.32
CA THR A 736 4.88 45.72 -24.07
C THR A 736 6.04 46.06 -25.00
N ASN A 737 5.79 46.24 -26.29
CA ASN A 737 6.84 46.47 -27.29
C ASN A 737 7.12 47.93 -27.59
N ALA A 738 6.63 48.87 -26.76
CA ALA A 738 7.01 50.28 -26.87
C ALA A 738 8.40 50.51 -26.22
N PRO A 739 9.42 50.94 -26.97
CA PRO A 739 10.76 51.20 -26.42
C PRO A 739 10.74 52.16 -25.21
N SER A 740 9.81 53.13 -25.22
CA SER A 740 9.64 54.10 -24.12
C SER A 740 9.06 53.50 -22.85
N ASN A 741 8.61 52.24 -22.88
CA ASN A 741 8.11 51.52 -21.68
C ASN A 741 9.17 50.62 -21.04
N TRP A 742 10.43 50.73 -21.48
CA TRP A 742 11.53 49.91 -20.95
C TRP A 742 12.76 50.78 -20.70
N THR A 743 13.51 50.46 -19.65
CA THR A 743 14.79 51.11 -19.37
C THR A 743 15.64 50.19 -18.47
N SER A 744 16.91 50.54 -18.28
CA SER A 744 17.80 49.87 -17.34
C SER A 744 17.29 49.97 -15.91
N ALA A 745 17.44 48.89 -15.15
CA ALA A 745 17.29 48.97 -13.70
C ALA A 745 18.24 50.00 -13.08
N ALA A 746 17.78 50.72 -12.10
CA ALA A 746 18.64 51.57 -11.30
C ALA A 746 19.43 50.72 -10.29
N ARG A 747 20.61 51.24 -9.93
CA ARG A 747 21.37 50.65 -8.85
C ARG A 747 20.68 50.87 -7.51
N THR A 748 20.34 49.75 -6.84
CA THR A 748 19.71 49.74 -5.54
C THR A 748 20.61 48.99 -4.53
N PRO A 749 20.30 49.03 -3.21
CA PRO A 749 20.98 48.17 -2.26
C PRO A 749 20.84 46.65 -2.57
N GLY A 750 19.88 46.29 -3.42
CA GLY A 750 19.64 44.92 -3.90
C GLY A 750 20.32 44.58 -5.21
N GLY A 751 21.18 45.42 -5.78
CA GLY A 751 21.87 45.20 -7.06
C GLY A 751 21.33 46.07 -8.21
N ASN A 752 21.65 45.67 -9.44
CA ASN A 752 21.25 46.36 -10.68
C ASN A 752 20.02 45.66 -11.31
N GLY A 753 19.05 45.30 -10.48
CA GLY A 753 17.79 44.64 -10.84
C GLY A 753 16.90 44.56 -9.60
N THR A 754 15.63 44.22 -9.80
CA THR A 754 14.63 44.15 -8.74
C THR A 754 13.85 42.83 -8.73
N PRO A 755 14.50 41.67 -8.93
CA PRO A 755 13.80 40.41 -9.03
C PRO A 755 12.90 40.16 -7.81
N THR A 756 11.66 39.70 -8.06
CA THR A 756 10.57 39.44 -7.08
C THR A 756 10.00 40.65 -6.38
N ARG A 757 10.27 41.88 -6.92
CA ARG A 757 9.87 43.16 -6.33
C ARG A 757 9.36 44.14 -7.39
N PRO A 758 8.68 45.22 -7.00
CA PRO A 758 8.39 46.30 -7.92
C PRO A 758 9.65 46.87 -8.56
N ASN A 759 9.63 47.11 -9.85
CA ASN A 759 10.73 47.70 -10.62
C ASN A 759 11.21 49.02 -10.05
N SER A 760 12.53 49.26 -10.06
CA SER A 760 13.14 50.51 -9.62
C SER A 760 12.73 51.72 -10.46
N GLN A 761 12.37 51.47 -11.75
CA GLN A 761 11.95 52.45 -12.72
C GLN A 761 10.42 52.52 -12.91
N ARG A 762 9.64 51.85 -12.00
CA ARG A 762 8.20 51.78 -12.08
C ARG A 762 7.56 53.16 -11.90
N LEU A 763 6.66 53.55 -12.80
CA LEU A 763 5.70 54.61 -12.60
C LEU A 763 4.38 54.05 -12.07
N PRO A 764 3.83 54.60 -10.99
CA PRO A 764 2.48 54.31 -10.56
C PRO A 764 1.44 54.75 -11.58
N ALA A 765 0.28 54.09 -11.62
CA ALA A 765 -0.82 54.39 -12.54
C ALA A 765 -1.35 55.86 -12.39
N PHE A 766 -1.17 56.46 -11.21
CA PHE A 766 -1.50 57.84 -10.95
C PHE A 766 -0.26 58.57 -10.37
N PRO A 767 0.15 59.73 -10.90
CA PRO A 767 1.27 60.52 -10.35
C PRO A 767 0.93 60.93 -8.92
N SER A 768 1.72 60.51 -7.93
CA SER A 768 1.68 61.08 -6.60
C SER A 768 2.16 62.55 -6.71
N SER A 769 1.36 63.51 -6.29
CA SER A 769 1.72 64.95 -6.20
C SER A 769 2.71 65.14 -5.03
N GLY A 770 3.93 64.61 -5.14
CA GLY A 770 4.99 64.79 -4.14
C GLY A 770 6.06 65.74 -4.59
N GLU A 771 6.66 66.48 -3.66
CA GLU A 771 7.85 67.28 -3.94
C GLU A 771 8.99 66.39 -4.43
N LEU A 772 9.82 66.90 -5.37
CA LEU A 772 10.99 66.26 -5.92
C LEU A 772 11.96 65.75 -4.82
N LEU A 773 12.15 66.55 -3.77
CA LEU A 773 13.08 66.30 -2.68
C LEU A 773 12.41 66.62 -1.34
N GLN A 774 12.38 65.61 -0.48
CA GLN A 774 11.89 65.68 0.91
C GLN A 774 12.98 65.29 1.89
N LEU A 775 13.05 65.97 3.01
CA LEU A 775 13.98 65.72 4.11
C LEU A 775 13.21 65.47 5.39
N SER A 776 13.68 64.49 6.20
CA SER A 776 13.08 64.24 7.52
C SER A 776 13.19 65.42 8.49
N SER A 777 14.27 66.19 8.37
CA SER A 777 14.51 67.43 9.14
C SER A 777 15.45 68.39 8.37
N LEU A 778 15.51 69.60 8.69
CA LEU A 778 16.56 70.52 8.27
C LEU A 778 17.70 70.64 9.30
N ARG A 779 17.63 69.88 10.37
CA ARG A 779 18.62 69.81 11.42
C ARG A 779 19.07 68.39 11.68
N LEU A 780 20.33 68.15 11.96
CA LEU A 780 20.93 66.86 12.26
C LEU A 780 21.76 67.05 13.55
N SER A 781 21.52 66.17 14.53
CA SER A 781 22.19 66.17 15.85
C SER A 781 22.64 64.76 16.21
N PRO A 782 23.72 64.16 15.59
CA PRO A 782 24.14 62.80 15.78
C PRO A 782 24.84 62.62 17.13
N ASP A 783 24.09 62.68 18.23
CA ASP A 783 24.53 62.50 19.60
C ASP A 783 23.98 61.22 20.26
N GLY A 784 23.16 60.43 19.55
CA GLY A 784 22.64 59.10 19.96
C GLY A 784 21.51 59.22 20.97
N ASP A 785 20.82 60.34 21.10
CA ASP A 785 19.69 60.55 22.04
C ASP A 785 18.34 60.07 21.45
N GLY A 786 18.32 59.64 20.19
CA GLY A 786 17.14 59.15 19.46
C GLY A 786 16.35 60.27 18.75
N TYR A 787 16.82 61.52 18.80
CA TYR A 787 16.16 62.65 18.16
C TYR A 787 17.08 63.35 17.15
N GLU A 788 16.71 63.37 15.87
CA GLU A 788 17.50 63.98 14.78
C GLU A 788 18.94 63.44 14.67
N ASP A 789 19.20 62.22 15.07
CA ASP A 789 20.50 61.56 15.00
C ASP A 789 20.98 61.30 13.57
N PHE A 790 20.06 61.28 12.64
CA PHE A 790 20.31 61.11 11.21
C PHE A 790 19.32 61.91 10.37
N LEU A 791 19.70 62.13 9.11
CA LEU A 791 18.87 62.79 8.13
C LEU A 791 18.44 61.79 7.06
N ASP A 792 17.14 61.50 6.95
CA ASP A 792 16.58 60.81 5.81
C ASP A 792 16.29 61.75 4.66
N ILE A 793 16.79 61.41 3.48
CA ILE A 793 16.70 62.20 2.24
C ILE A 793 15.87 61.35 1.25
N HIS A 794 14.68 61.80 0.88
CA HIS A 794 13.81 61.15 -0.09
C HIS A 794 13.79 61.96 -1.40
N LEU A 795 14.03 61.28 -2.51
CA LEU A 795 14.05 61.87 -3.85
C LEU A 795 13.10 61.10 -4.79
N ARG A 796 12.26 61.84 -5.49
CA ARG A 796 11.28 61.31 -6.46
C ARG A 796 11.43 62.03 -7.79
N PRO A 797 12.28 61.54 -8.71
CA PRO A 797 12.33 62.04 -10.06
C PRO A 797 10.99 62.00 -10.77
N PRO A 798 10.61 62.99 -11.59
CA PRO A 798 9.28 63.07 -12.20
C PRO A 798 9.03 62.01 -13.25
N THR A 799 10.05 61.45 -13.86
CA THR A 799 9.99 60.34 -14.86
C THR A 799 11.16 59.38 -14.61
N PRO A 800 11.06 58.14 -15.08
CA PRO A 800 12.18 57.17 -15.08
C PRO A 800 13.36 57.66 -15.92
N GLY A 801 14.57 57.15 -15.64
CA GLY A 801 15.75 57.36 -16.46
C GLY A 801 16.57 58.60 -16.09
N TYR A 802 16.33 59.25 -14.99
CA TYR A 802 17.22 60.28 -14.51
C TYR A 802 18.53 59.72 -13.97
N VAL A 803 19.65 60.29 -14.42
CA VAL A 803 20.97 60.08 -13.80
C VAL A 803 21.19 61.20 -12.81
N GLY A 804 21.50 60.89 -11.58
CA GLY A 804 21.58 61.86 -10.50
C GLY A 804 22.93 61.87 -9.81
N THR A 805 23.21 63.02 -9.26
CA THR A 805 24.29 63.26 -8.29
C THR A 805 23.71 63.92 -7.06
N VAL A 806 23.98 63.36 -5.88
CA VAL A 806 23.53 63.86 -4.60
C VAL A 806 24.75 64.04 -3.70
N ILE A 807 25.02 65.31 -3.34
CA ILE A 807 26.22 65.66 -2.59
C ILE A 807 25.84 66.54 -1.41
N ILE A 808 26.54 66.41 -0.32
CA ILE A 808 26.53 67.28 0.80
C ILE A 808 27.80 68.17 0.77
N TYR A 809 27.62 69.40 0.67
CA TYR A 809 28.70 70.41 0.71
C TYR A 809 28.75 71.11 2.05
N ASP A 810 29.92 71.58 2.47
CA ASP A 810 30.05 72.51 3.58
C ASP A 810 29.63 73.92 3.16
N SER A 811 29.73 74.92 4.11
CA SER A 811 29.41 76.34 3.88
C SER A 811 30.35 76.98 2.88
N GLU A 812 31.55 76.41 2.63
CA GLU A 812 32.56 76.98 1.73
C GLU A 812 32.42 76.35 0.32
N GLY A 813 31.51 75.39 0.14
CA GLY A 813 31.25 74.71 -1.12
C GLY A 813 32.19 73.57 -1.39
N LEU A 814 32.85 73.00 -0.38
CA LEU A 814 33.68 71.80 -0.51
C LEU A 814 32.78 70.56 -0.36
N PRO A 815 32.92 69.51 -1.23
CA PRO A 815 32.13 68.32 -1.11
C PRO A 815 32.58 67.52 0.12
N MET A 816 31.66 67.31 1.02
CA MET A 816 31.87 66.57 2.28
C MET A 816 31.47 65.09 2.17
N ARG A 817 30.37 64.80 1.46
CA ARG A 817 29.87 63.43 1.31
C ARG A 817 29.12 63.30 -0.01
N TYR A 818 29.47 62.26 -0.80
CA TYR A 818 28.68 61.89 -1.96
C TYR A 818 27.75 60.74 -1.54
N LEU A 819 26.48 61.03 -1.58
CA LEU A 819 25.47 59.96 -1.38
C LEU A 819 25.23 59.20 -2.70
N VAL A 820 25.29 59.97 -3.83
CA VAL A 820 25.18 59.39 -5.20
C VAL A 820 26.15 60.13 -6.14
N ARG A 821 26.84 59.36 -7.02
CA ARG A 821 27.77 59.93 -8.04
C ARG A 821 27.36 59.46 -9.42
N GLN A 822 26.66 60.29 -10.18
CA GLN A 822 26.32 60.06 -11.60
C GLN A 822 25.74 58.64 -11.82
N GLN A 823 24.71 58.26 -11.05
CA GLN A 823 24.08 56.97 -11.18
C GLN A 823 22.66 57.10 -11.70
N LEU A 824 22.21 56.09 -12.45
CA LEU A 824 20.82 55.98 -12.80
C LEU A 824 20.00 55.79 -11.51
N LEU A 825 19.02 56.64 -11.31
CA LEU A 825 18.21 56.67 -10.09
C LEU A 825 16.89 55.90 -10.30
N PRO A 826 16.44 55.14 -9.28
CA PRO A 826 15.06 54.70 -9.22
C PRO A 826 14.07 55.86 -9.21
N THR A 827 12.83 55.59 -9.57
CA THR A 827 11.73 56.59 -9.50
C THR A 827 11.40 57.03 -8.08
N GLU A 828 11.89 56.31 -7.08
CA GLU A 828 11.85 56.63 -5.68
C GLU A 828 13.15 56.17 -5.02
N SER A 829 13.82 57.05 -4.31
CA SER A 829 15.10 56.81 -3.65
C SER A 829 15.12 57.38 -2.26
N SER A 830 15.84 56.71 -1.37
CA SER A 830 16.03 57.19 0.01
C SER A 830 17.46 56.94 0.44
N TRP A 831 18.09 57.94 1.03
CA TRP A 831 19.42 57.85 1.62
C TRP A 831 19.39 58.39 3.02
N ARG A 832 20.31 57.94 3.81
CA ARG A 832 20.54 58.42 5.17
C ARG A 832 21.91 59.08 5.26
N TRP A 833 21.97 60.21 5.92
CA TRP A 833 23.22 60.86 6.31
C TRP A 833 23.30 60.97 7.80
N ASP A 834 24.35 60.38 8.40
CA ASP A 834 24.62 60.33 9.82
C ASP A 834 25.59 61.46 10.28
N GLY A 835 25.79 62.48 9.47
CA GLY A 835 26.71 63.59 9.77
C GLY A 835 28.20 63.24 9.60
N ASP A 836 28.48 62.28 8.71
CA ASP A 836 29.83 61.80 8.39
C ASP A 836 30.36 62.40 7.08
N THR A 837 31.70 62.42 6.94
CA THR A 837 32.43 62.83 5.71
C THR A 837 32.65 61.59 4.81
N GLU A 838 33.22 61.85 3.61
CA GLU A 838 33.63 60.77 2.66
C GLU A 838 34.66 59.81 3.27
N GLU A 839 35.54 60.32 4.18
CA GLU A 839 36.52 59.52 4.90
C GLU A 839 35.94 58.77 6.12
N GLY A 840 34.62 58.84 6.36
CA GLY A 840 33.94 58.17 7.47
C GLY A 840 34.20 58.87 8.83
N THR A 841 34.74 60.06 8.84
CA THR A 841 34.89 60.87 10.04
C THR A 841 33.66 61.79 10.26
N LEU A 842 33.37 62.17 11.53
CA LEU A 842 32.25 63.03 11.81
C LEU A 842 32.54 64.47 11.32
N ALA A 843 31.60 64.99 10.54
CA ALA A 843 31.66 66.34 10.08
C ALA A 843 31.55 67.34 11.25
N ARG A 844 32.11 68.53 11.12
CA ARG A 844 32.09 69.65 12.17
C ARG A 844 30.69 70.21 12.28
N PRO A 845 30.27 70.71 13.47
CA PRO A 845 29.03 71.46 13.55
C PRO A 845 29.08 72.66 12.63
N GLY A 846 27.98 72.93 11.92
CA GLY A 846 27.92 74.01 10.93
C GLY A 846 26.73 73.89 10.00
N ILE A 847 26.69 74.72 9.00
CA ILE A 847 25.69 74.66 7.93
C ILE A 847 26.27 73.91 6.76
N TYR A 848 25.47 72.88 6.29
CA TYR A 848 25.74 72.07 5.13
C TYR A 848 24.69 72.39 4.04
N VAL A 849 24.99 72.08 2.81
CA VAL A 849 24.07 72.21 1.70
C VAL A 849 23.97 70.85 1.01
N LEU A 850 22.78 70.23 1.09
CA LEU A 850 22.44 69.12 0.24
C LEU A 850 22.21 69.73 -1.18
N TRP A 851 22.95 69.18 -2.16
CA TRP A 851 22.84 69.48 -3.58
C TRP A 851 22.38 68.19 -4.33
N VAL A 852 21.32 68.34 -5.08
CA VAL A 852 20.79 67.35 -5.97
C VAL A 852 20.82 67.84 -7.39
N GLU A 853 21.45 67.17 -8.29
CA GLU A 853 21.44 67.41 -9.72
C GLU A 853 21.03 66.17 -10.51
N LEU A 854 20.00 66.32 -11.32
CA LEU A 854 19.40 65.20 -12.09
C LEU A 854 19.47 65.56 -13.60
N PHE A 855 19.89 64.58 -14.43
CA PHE A 855 19.88 64.63 -15.88
C PHE A 855 18.91 63.63 -16.45
N SER A 856 17.97 64.05 -17.28
CA SER A 856 17.13 63.10 -18.03
C SER A 856 17.78 62.72 -19.35
N PRO A 857 17.38 61.60 -19.95
CA PRO A 857 17.81 61.21 -21.29
C PRO A 857 17.42 62.22 -22.38
N SER A 858 16.42 63.04 -22.17
CA SER A 858 15.99 64.12 -23.06
C SER A 858 16.84 65.39 -22.95
N GLY A 859 17.80 65.44 -22.02
CA GLY A 859 18.67 66.58 -21.77
C GLY A 859 18.09 67.63 -20.76
N GLU A 860 16.98 67.28 -20.11
CA GLU A 860 16.46 68.15 -19.01
C GLU A 860 17.36 68.03 -17.79
N VAL A 861 17.62 69.13 -17.13
CA VAL A 861 18.42 69.20 -15.88
C VAL A 861 17.57 69.82 -14.77
N LEU A 862 17.37 69.00 -13.72
CA LEU A 862 16.73 69.44 -12.49
C LEU A 862 17.79 69.62 -11.41
N ARG A 863 17.68 70.72 -10.65
CA ARG A 863 18.60 71.10 -9.56
C ARG A 863 17.82 71.47 -8.34
N GLU A 864 18.15 70.84 -7.22
CA GLU A 864 17.59 71.22 -5.90
C GLU A 864 18.69 71.40 -4.90
N ARG A 865 18.45 72.26 -3.96
CA ARG A 865 19.35 72.51 -2.85
C ARG A 865 18.57 72.70 -1.55
N ARG A 866 19.04 72.14 -0.46
CA ARG A 866 18.46 72.33 0.87
C ARG A 866 19.58 72.57 1.88
N PRO A 867 19.48 73.68 2.73
CA PRO A 867 20.40 73.87 3.84
C PRO A 867 20.11 72.86 4.95
N ILE A 868 21.16 72.33 5.59
CA ILE A 868 21.12 71.46 6.74
C ILE A 868 21.97 72.02 7.85
N ALA A 869 21.45 72.14 9.03
CA ALA A 869 22.19 72.52 10.20
C ALA A 869 22.69 71.25 10.98
N LEU A 870 23.97 70.93 10.95
CA LEU A 870 24.59 69.97 11.80
C LEU A 870 24.94 70.62 13.16
N VAL A 871 24.28 70.10 14.19
CA VAL A 871 24.50 70.61 15.59
C VAL A 871 24.99 69.48 16.49
N ARG A 872 25.70 69.78 17.53
CA ARG A 872 26.09 68.83 18.58
C ARG A 872 25.91 69.47 19.93
N ARG A 873 25.51 68.71 20.92
CA ARG A 873 25.64 69.09 22.31
C ARG A 873 27.13 69.18 22.67
N PHE A 874 27.56 70.21 23.30
CA PHE A 874 28.92 70.50 23.85
C PHE A 874 29.06 69.69 25.16
#